data_160d45ea29fe6d160c87ba40ef9e2605
#
_entry.id   160d45ea29fe6d160c87ba40ef9e2605
#
_cell.length_a   1.000
_cell.length_b   1.000
_cell.length_c   1.000
_cell.angle_alpha   90.00
_cell.angle_beta   90.00
_cell.angle_gamma   90.00
#
_symmetry.space_group_name_H-M   'P 1'
#
loop_
_entity.id
_entity.type
_entity.pdbx_description
1 polymer ?
#
loop_
_entity_poly.entity_id
_entity_poly.type
_entity_poly.pdbx_seq_one_letter_code
_entity_poly.pdbx_strand_id
1 'polypeptide(L)'
;MAVKIALAGNPNCGKTTLFNALTGSNQFVGNWPGVTVEKKEGKLKGHKDVVIMDLPGIYSLSPYTLEEVVARNYLIAERPDAILNIVDGTNIERNLYLSTQLMELGIPVIMAVNMMDVVEKSGEKIHTDKLSKKLGCEVVEISALKGTGIKEAAEKAVKLAESRKAAVVAHEFSKETEDIIAEVEGKLKGMPEEQKRFFAIKLLEKDDKINEMMTNVPDVSAEIKEMEDKFDDDTESVITNERYVYISSIIGECVTKNNKEKLTTSDKIDRIVTNRWAALPIFAVVMFIVYYVSVTTVGALLTDWTNDTLFGEWIVPGAQSFFESIGCADWLTGLIVDGVISGVGAVLGFVPQMLVLFIFLAFLESCGYMARVAFIMDRIFRKFGLSGKSFIPMLIGSGCGVPGIMASRTIENDRDRKMTIMTTTFIPCGAKLPIIAMIAGAFFGNSGWVATSAYFVGIAAIICSGIILKKTKMFAGDPAPFVMELPAYHWPTVSNVLRSMWERGWSFIKKAGTIILLSTIVLWFLMSFGWESGSFGMVEELNNSILASIGSAIAWIFAPLGWTKAGEGWKMAVAAITGLIAKENVVATFGMLYGFGEVAEDGAEIWGNLAAAMTPIAAYGFLVFNLLCAPCFAAMGAIKREMNNTRWFFIAIGYQCLLAYVVALCIFQLGTLFTTGAFGVGTVVAFILIVAFIYLLFRPYKESETLDVNLKKAV
;
A
#
# COMPACT_ATOMS: atom_id res chain seq x y z
N MET A 1 -5.68 -29.24 -33.57
CA MET A 1 -5.85 -28.49 -32.33
C MET A 1 -5.07 -27.17 -32.47
N ALA A 2 -5.56 -26.05 -31.97
CA ALA A 2 -4.81 -24.81 -32.01
C ALA A 2 -3.56 -24.93 -31.11
N VAL A 3 -2.41 -24.52 -31.61
CA VAL A 3 -1.15 -24.51 -30.85
C VAL A 3 -1.23 -23.39 -29.81
N LYS A 4 -0.96 -23.72 -28.53
CA LYS A 4 -0.97 -22.77 -27.42
C LYS A 4 0.47 -22.42 -27.01
N ILE A 5 0.84 -21.16 -27.05
CA ILE A 5 2.14 -20.66 -26.59
C ILE A 5 1.90 -19.72 -25.41
N ALA A 6 2.53 -19.99 -24.25
CA ALA A 6 2.51 -19.10 -23.11
C ALA A 6 3.64 -18.06 -23.21
N LEU A 7 3.32 -16.79 -23.03
CA LEU A 7 4.31 -15.72 -22.89
C LEU A 7 4.57 -15.46 -21.43
N ALA A 8 5.74 -15.82 -20.94
CA ALA A 8 6.18 -15.68 -19.54
C ALA A 8 7.36 -14.72 -19.42
N GLY A 9 7.51 -14.09 -18.27
CA GLY A 9 8.65 -13.22 -17.98
C GLY A 9 8.41 -12.33 -16.77
N ASN A 10 9.48 -11.71 -16.31
CA ASN A 10 9.47 -10.83 -15.15
C ASN A 10 8.64 -9.57 -15.42
N PRO A 11 8.13 -8.90 -14.36
CA PRO A 11 7.58 -7.56 -14.51
C PRO A 11 8.59 -6.61 -15.17
N ASN A 12 8.11 -5.73 -16.04
CA ASN A 12 8.90 -4.73 -16.76
C ASN A 12 9.93 -5.25 -17.80
N CYS A 13 10.01 -6.53 -18.07
CA CYS A 13 10.89 -7.08 -19.12
C CYS A 13 10.44 -6.75 -20.55
N GLY A 14 9.31 -6.05 -20.74
CA GLY A 14 8.76 -5.68 -22.04
C GLY A 14 7.73 -6.68 -22.60
N LYS A 15 7.17 -7.56 -21.75
CA LYS A 15 6.22 -8.62 -22.09
C LYS A 15 4.99 -8.10 -22.84
N THR A 16 4.31 -7.08 -22.30
CA THR A 16 3.12 -6.46 -22.93
C THR A 16 3.45 -5.84 -24.29
N THR A 17 4.62 -5.23 -24.44
CA THR A 17 5.07 -4.67 -25.71
C THR A 17 5.25 -5.78 -26.74
N LEU A 18 5.90 -6.89 -26.38
CA LEU A 18 6.08 -8.05 -27.23
C LEU A 18 4.73 -8.68 -27.60
N PHE A 19 3.82 -8.88 -26.62
CA PHE A 19 2.50 -9.43 -26.87
C PHE A 19 1.71 -8.61 -27.88
N ASN A 20 1.70 -7.28 -27.73
CA ASN A 20 1.03 -6.38 -28.68
C ASN A 20 1.65 -6.42 -30.08
N ALA A 21 2.96 -6.55 -30.18
CA ALA A 21 3.65 -6.67 -31.46
C ALA A 21 3.31 -7.99 -32.16
N LEU A 22 3.20 -9.11 -31.43
CA LEU A 22 2.89 -10.44 -31.93
C LEU A 22 1.41 -10.60 -32.35
N THR A 23 0.47 -10.07 -31.58
CA THR A 23 -0.98 -10.30 -31.77
C THR A 23 -1.70 -9.15 -32.47
N GLY A 24 -1.22 -7.91 -32.32
CA GLY A 24 -1.86 -6.72 -32.91
C GLY A 24 -3.23 -6.43 -32.26
N SER A 25 -4.26 -6.18 -33.11
CA SER A 25 -5.61 -5.86 -32.64
C SER A 25 -6.46 -7.09 -32.31
N ASN A 26 -5.99 -8.30 -32.57
CA ASN A 26 -6.73 -9.55 -32.38
C ASN A 26 -6.50 -10.11 -30.96
N GLN A 27 -6.93 -9.36 -29.94
CA GLN A 27 -6.75 -9.71 -28.55
C GLN A 27 -8.10 -9.87 -27.86
N PHE A 28 -8.17 -10.82 -26.94
CA PHE A 28 -9.22 -10.95 -25.95
C PHE A 28 -8.67 -10.54 -24.57
N VAL A 29 -9.35 -9.64 -23.90
CA VAL A 29 -8.99 -9.17 -22.57
C VAL A 29 -10.13 -9.48 -21.60
N GLY A 30 -9.84 -10.17 -20.54
CA GLY A 30 -10.78 -10.53 -19.48
C GLY A 30 -10.05 -10.68 -18.15
N ASN A 31 -10.68 -11.33 -17.19
CA ASN A 31 -10.01 -11.70 -15.94
C ASN A 31 -9.88 -13.23 -15.88
N TRP A 32 -8.83 -13.69 -15.18
CA TRP A 32 -8.73 -15.11 -14.84
C TRP A 32 -9.91 -15.52 -13.97
N PRO A 33 -10.47 -16.74 -14.14
CA PRO A 33 -11.62 -17.18 -13.38
C PRO A 33 -11.41 -17.09 -11.86
N GLY A 34 -12.32 -16.40 -11.17
CA GLY A 34 -12.32 -16.29 -9.71
C GLY A 34 -11.34 -15.29 -9.10
N VAL A 35 -10.54 -14.58 -9.90
CA VAL A 35 -9.55 -13.61 -9.44
C VAL A 35 -9.61 -12.29 -10.23
N THR A 36 -9.04 -11.23 -9.68
CA THR A 36 -8.99 -9.89 -10.33
C THR A 36 -7.77 -9.72 -11.26
N VAL A 37 -7.03 -10.79 -11.52
CA VAL A 37 -5.85 -10.77 -12.39
C VAL A 37 -6.30 -10.76 -13.86
N GLU A 38 -5.72 -9.85 -14.65
CA GLU A 38 -6.05 -9.69 -16.06
C GLU A 38 -5.55 -10.88 -16.90
N LYS A 39 -6.43 -11.42 -17.75
CA LYS A 39 -6.13 -12.47 -18.71
C LYS A 39 -6.13 -11.87 -20.12
N LYS A 40 -5.03 -12.04 -20.84
CA LYS A 40 -4.92 -11.64 -22.25
C LYS A 40 -4.55 -12.81 -23.11
N GLU A 41 -5.33 -13.04 -24.16
CA GLU A 41 -5.02 -14.01 -25.19
C GLU A 41 -5.17 -13.40 -26.59
N GLY A 42 -4.38 -13.85 -27.53
CA GLY A 42 -4.44 -13.32 -28.88
C GLY A 42 -3.89 -14.29 -29.93
N LYS A 43 -4.36 -14.17 -31.17
CA LYS A 43 -3.85 -14.97 -32.31
C LYS A 43 -2.55 -14.37 -32.82
N LEU A 44 -1.57 -15.23 -33.07
CA LEU A 44 -0.30 -14.83 -33.64
C LEU A 44 -0.50 -14.30 -35.09
N LYS A 45 0.06 -13.14 -35.39
CA LYS A 45 0.07 -12.60 -36.76
C LYS A 45 0.73 -13.57 -37.73
N GLY A 46 0.03 -13.89 -38.80
CA GLY A 46 0.51 -14.84 -39.82
C GLY A 46 0.20 -16.32 -39.53
N HIS A 47 -0.23 -16.68 -38.35
CA HIS A 47 -0.57 -18.05 -37.97
C HIS A 47 -1.96 -18.09 -37.30
N LYS A 48 -2.99 -18.45 -38.06
CA LYS A 48 -4.39 -18.44 -37.60
C LYS A 48 -4.69 -19.48 -36.51
N ASP A 49 -3.90 -20.54 -36.45
CA ASP A 49 -4.10 -21.68 -35.55
C ASP A 49 -3.18 -21.62 -34.30
N VAL A 50 -2.44 -20.53 -34.13
CA VAL A 50 -1.56 -20.32 -32.97
C VAL A 50 -2.15 -19.23 -32.06
N VAL A 51 -2.35 -19.59 -30.79
CA VAL A 51 -2.84 -18.69 -29.73
C VAL A 51 -1.70 -18.40 -28.76
N ILE A 52 -1.47 -17.13 -28.50
CA ILE A 52 -0.53 -16.67 -27.48
C ILE A 52 -1.32 -16.25 -26.24
N MET A 53 -0.95 -16.82 -25.09
CA MET A 53 -1.47 -16.48 -23.80
C MET A 53 -0.46 -15.59 -23.06
N ASP A 54 -0.84 -14.35 -22.74
CA ASP A 54 -0.01 -13.45 -21.91
C ASP A 54 -0.22 -13.78 -20.44
N LEU A 55 0.81 -14.36 -19.81
CA LEU A 55 0.78 -14.63 -18.37
C LEU A 55 1.08 -13.35 -17.58
N PRO A 56 0.60 -13.23 -16.34
CA PRO A 56 1.03 -12.15 -15.45
C PRO A 56 2.55 -12.06 -15.35
N GLY A 57 3.08 -10.86 -15.13
CA GLY A 57 4.52 -10.69 -14.86
C GLY A 57 4.84 -11.24 -13.47
N ILE A 58 5.74 -12.21 -13.40
CA ILE A 58 6.10 -12.92 -12.17
C ILE A 58 7.60 -12.99 -11.99
N TYR A 59 8.07 -13.07 -10.75
CA TYR A 59 9.47 -13.27 -10.45
C TYR A 59 9.82 -14.73 -10.16
N SER A 60 8.84 -15.51 -9.74
CA SER A 60 8.98 -16.90 -9.31
C SER A 60 7.70 -17.68 -9.58
N LEU A 61 7.77 -19.00 -9.62
CA LEU A 61 6.61 -19.89 -9.60
C LEU A 61 6.21 -20.29 -8.17
N SER A 62 6.74 -19.63 -7.14
CA SER A 62 6.35 -19.81 -5.76
C SER A 62 5.05 -19.04 -5.44
N PRO A 63 4.19 -19.50 -4.52
CA PRO A 63 2.83 -18.97 -4.35
C PRO A 63 2.74 -17.73 -3.45
N TYR A 64 3.62 -16.76 -3.64
CA TYR A 64 3.64 -15.54 -2.82
C TYR A 64 2.62 -14.49 -3.24
N THR A 65 2.30 -14.41 -4.54
CA THR A 65 1.34 -13.46 -5.09
C THR A 65 0.22 -14.18 -5.86
N LEU A 66 -0.92 -13.52 -6.06
CA LEU A 66 -2.02 -14.07 -6.88
C LEU A 66 -1.61 -14.27 -8.33
N GLU A 67 -0.78 -13.37 -8.86
CA GLU A 67 -0.23 -13.41 -10.19
C GLU A 67 0.65 -14.66 -10.39
N GLU A 68 1.50 -14.98 -9.42
CA GLU A 68 2.37 -16.17 -9.43
C GLU A 68 1.55 -17.45 -9.34
N VAL A 69 0.54 -17.50 -8.48
CA VAL A 69 -0.38 -18.62 -8.36
C VAL A 69 -1.13 -18.86 -9.68
N VAL A 70 -1.66 -17.80 -10.30
CA VAL A 70 -2.39 -17.90 -11.59
C VAL A 70 -1.48 -18.41 -12.71
N ALA A 71 -0.28 -17.83 -12.85
CA ALA A 71 0.66 -18.23 -13.89
C ALA A 71 1.10 -19.69 -13.71
N ARG A 72 1.45 -20.09 -12.48
CA ARG A 72 1.84 -21.45 -12.14
C ARG A 72 0.72 -22.45 -12.43
N ASN A 73 -0.49 -22.18 -11.96
CA ASN A 73 -1.63 -23.07 -12.16
C ASN A 73 -1.95 -23.25 -13.64
N TYR A 74 -1.88 -22.19 -14.44
CA TYR A 74 -2.03 -22.28 -15.87
C TYR A 74 -0.98 -23.17 -16.52
N LEU A 75 0.29 -22.97 -16.17
CA LEU A 75 1.39 -23.76 -16.74
C LEU A 75 1.32 -25.25 -16.38
N ILE A 76 0.88 -25.57 -15.15
CA ILE A 76 0.76 -26.96 -14.70
C ILE A 76 -0.51 -27.62 -15.25
N ALA A 77 -1.67 -26.95 -15.18
CA ALA A 77 -2.96 -27.56 -15.54
C ALA A 77 -3.22 -27.56 -17.05
N GLU A 78 -2.99 -26.43 -17.74
CA GLU A 78 -3.27 -26.28 -19.17
C GLU A 78 -2.12 -26.77 -20.06
N ARG A 79 -0.90 -26.83 -19.54
CA ARG A 79 0.32 -27.29 -20.23
C ARG A 79 0.40 -26.78 -21.67
N PRO A 80 0.75 -25.52 -21.91
CA PRO A 80 0.90 -24.99 -23.24
C PRO A 80 1.95 -25.80 -24.04
N ASP A 81 1.83 -25.80 -25.36
CA ASP A 81 2.73 -26.55 -26.26
C ASP A 81 4.18 -25.99 -26.23
N ALA A 82 4.36 -24.71 -25.91
CA ALA A 82 5.65 -24.09 -25.65
C ALA A 82 5.51 -22.86 -24.77
N ILE A 83 6.63 -22.45 -24.14
CA ILE A 83 6.78 -21.20 -23.39
C ILE A 83 7.74 -20.29 -24.14
N LEU A 84 7.29 -19.07 -24.48
CA LEU A 84 8.15 -17.98 -24.91
C LEU A 84 8.51 -17.13 -23.68
N ASN A 85 9.70 -17.36 -23.13
CA ASN A 85 10.19 -16.66 -21.96
C ASN A 85 10.91 -15.38 -22.37
N ILE A 86 10.39 -14.21 -21.99
CA ILE A 86 11.01 -12.93 -22.23
C ILE A 86 11.89 -12.52 -21.04
N VAL A 87 13.15 -12.21 -21.33
CA VAL A 87 14.18 -11.91 -20.35
C VAL A 87 14.73 -10.50 -20.63
N ASP A 88 14.83 -9.68 -19.59
CA ASP A 88 15.49 -8.37 -19.70
C ASP A 88 17.01 -8.55 -19.76
N GLY A 89 17.62 -8.22 -20.91
CA GLY A 89 19.07 -8.32 -21.12
C GLY A 89 19.89 -7.39 -20.23
N THR A 90 19.31 -6.28 -19.76
CA THR A 90 20.00 -5.33 -18.87
C THR A 90 20.10 -5.86 -17.43
N ASN A 91 19.24 -6.83 -17.07
CA ASN A 91 19.18 -7.46 -15.75
C ASN A 91 19.05 -8.99 -15.88
N ILE A 92 19.87 -9.58 -16.75
CA ILE A 92 19.76 -10.98 -17.15
C ILE A 92 19.87 -11.94 -15.97
N GLU A 93 20.78 -11.70 -15.04
CA GLU A 93 21.03 -12.54 -13.87
C GLU A 93 19.76 -12.84 -13.06
N ARG A 94 19.01 -11.80 -12.77
CA ARG A 94 17.77 -11.93 -12.00
C ARG A 94 16.66 -12.60 -12.80
N ASN A 95 16.55 -12.28 -14.10
CA ASN A 95 15.50 -12.84 -14.94
C ASN A 95 15.71 -14.34 -15.17
N LEU A 96 16.94 -14.84 -15.12
CA LEU A 96 17.26 -16.25 -15.21
C LEU A 96 16.70 -17.07 -14.05
N TYR A 97 16.41 -16.47 -12.88
CA TYR A 97 15.78 -17.18 -11.77
C TYR A 97 14.42 -17.77 -12.13
N LEU A 98 13.56 -16.98 -12.75
CA LEU A 98 12.28 -17.47 -13.29
C LEU A 98 12.51 -18.46 -14.43
N SER A 99 13.49 -18.18 -15.30
CA SER A 99 13.81 -19.03 -16.45
C SER A 99 14.19 -20.45 -16.02
N THR A 100 14.99 -20.63 -14.97
CA THR A 100 15.33 -21.97 -14.43
C THR A 100 14.09 -22.71 -13.97
N GLN A 101 13.18 -22.05 -13.26
CA GLN A 101 11.92 -22.66 -12.80
C GLN A 101 10.97 -23.03 -13.95
N LEU A 102 10.90 -22.23 -15.02
CA LEU A 102 10.11 -22.55 -16.20
C LEU A 102 10.65 -23.79 -16.91
N MET A 103 11.96 -23.98 -16.94
CA MET A 103 12.58 -25.18 -17.54
C MET A 103 12.32 -26.44 -16.73
N GLU A 104 12.22 -26.35 -15.40
CA GLU A 104 11.91 -27.47 -14.51
C GLU A 104 10.50 -28.04 -14.75
N LEU A 105 9.57 -27.28 -15.34
CA LEU A 105 8.20 -27.76 -15.67
C LEU A 105 8.15 -28.84 -16.77
N GLY A 106 9.25 -29.08 -17.49
CA GLY A 106 9.29 -30.00 -18.61
C GLY A 106 8.52 -29.55 -19.84
N ILE A 107 8.10 -28.27 -19.91
CA ILE A 107 7.48 -27.65 -21.09
C ILE A 107 8.59 -27.05 -21.96
N PRO A 108 8.55 -27.23 -23.30
CA PRO A 108 9.56 -26.62 -24.19
C PRO A 108 9.63 -25.11 -24.04
N VAL A 109 10.82 -24.58 -23.76
CA VAL A 109 11.07 -23.15 -23.55
C VAL A 109 11.95 -22.58 -24.64
N ILE A 110 11.58 -21.42 -25.17
CA ILE A 110 12.45 -20.55 -25.96
C ILE A 110 12.66 -19.24 -25.22
N MET A 111 13.87 -18.78 -25.15
CA MET A 111 14.23 -17.53 -24.47
C MET A 111 14.40 -16.38 -25.45
N ALA A 112 13.68 -15.29 -25.21
CA ALA A 112 13.81 -14.03 -25.94
C ALA A 112 14.48 -12.98 -25.05
N VAL A 113 15.77 -12.71 -25.29
CA VAL A 113 16.52 -11.69 -24.56
C VAL A 113 16.18 -10.33 -25.16
N ASN A 114 15.43 -9.53 -24.40
CA ASN A 114 14.92 -8.21 -24.80
C ASN A 114 15.86 -7.08 -24.37
N MET A 115 15.61 -5.89 -24.89
CA MET A 115 16.40 -4.68 -24.63
C MET A 115 17.86 -4.77 -25.12
N MET A 116 18.13 -5.61 -26.13
CA MET A 116 19.47 -5.75 -26.68
C MET A 116 20.07 -4.43 -27.20
N ASP A 117 19.21 -3.51 -27.66
CA ASP A 117 19.63 -2.17 -28.07
C ASP A 117 20.11 -1.30 -26.88
N VAL A 118 19.73 -1.60 -25.68
CA VAL A 118 20.21 -0.96 -24.44
C VAL A 118 21.53 -1.62 -24.00
N VAL A 119 21.57 -2.95 -24.04
CA VAL A 119 22.78 -3.75 -23.73
C VAL A 119 23.95 -3.37 -24.62
N GLU A 120 23.72 -3.24 -25.93
CA GLU A 120 24.75 -2.79 -26.87
C GLU A 120 25.27 -1.38 -26.56
N LYS A 121 24.37 -0.45 -26.16
CA LYS A 121 24.76 0.91 -25.78
C LYS A 121 25.56 0.98 -24.50
N SER A 122 25.33 0.06 -23.56
CA SER A 122 26.08 -0.03 -22.29
C SER A 122 27.51 -0.58 -22.53
N GLY A 123 27.79 -1.12 -23.71
CA GLY A 123 29.06 -1.78 -24.02
C GLY A 123 29.18 -3.17 -23.42
N GLU A 124 28.11 -3.73 -22.95
CA GLU A 124 28.03 -5.12 -22.49
C GLU A 124 27.75 -6.05 -23.68
N LYS A 125 28.24 -7.28 -23.62
CA LYS A 125 27.97 -8.28 -24.64
C LYS A 125 27.46 -9.56 -24.02
N ILE A 126 26.29 -9.98 -24.42
CA ILE A 126 25.69 -11.26 -24.05
C ILE A 126 26.01 -12.25 -25.19
N HIS A 127 26.66 -13.36 -24.83
CA HIS A 127 26.96 -14.45 -25.76
C HIS A 127 25.80 -15.44 -25.81
N THR A 128 24.79 -15.16 -26.62
CA THR A 128 23.55 -15.95 -26.73
C THR A 128 23.79 -17.40 -27.11
N ASP A 129 24.81 -17.70 -27.93
CA ASP A 129 25.20 -19.06 -28.29
C ASP A 129 25.69 -19.89 -27.07
N LYS A 130 26.50 -19.24 -26.20
CA LYS A 130 26.94 -19.88 -24.96
C LYS A 130 25.80 -20.07 -23.98
N LEU A 131 24.96 -19.03 -23.86
CA LEU A 131 23.79 -19.04 -23.00
C LEU A 131 22.82 -20.16 -23.40
N SER A 132 22.57 -20.31 -24.71
CA SER A 132 21.74 -21.38 -25.27
C SER A 132 22.27 -22.77 -24.91
N LYS A 133 23.58 -23.00 -25.03
CA LYS A 133 24.21 -24.28 -24.68
C LYS A 133 24.11 -24.59 -23.20
N LYS A 134 24.30 -23.57 -22.32
CA LYS A 134 24.27 -23.76 -20.87
C LYS A 134 22.85 -24.01 -20.36
N LEU A 135 21.85 -23.29 -20.91
CA LEU A 135 20.47 -23.43 -20.51
C LEU A 135 19.75 -24.61 -21.19
N GLY A 136 20.31 -25.13 -22.28
CA GLY A 136 19.65 -26.22 -23.04
C GLY A 136 18.42 -25.78 -23.84
N CYS A 137 18.24 -24.48 -24.07
CA CYS A 137 17.11 -23.92 -24.82
C CYS A 137 17.59 -22.95 -25.91
N GLU A 138 16.79 -22.73 -26.96
CA GLU A 138 17.10 -21.70 -27.94
C GLU A 138 16.99 -20.32 -27.35
N VAL A 139 17.98 -19.45 -27.64
CA VAL A 139 18.02 -18.05 -27.21
C VAL A 139 17.96 -17.15 -28.43
N VAL A 140 17.10 -16.13 -28.42
CA VAL A 140 16.92 -15.15 -29.50
C VAL A 140 17.08 -13.74 -28.95
N GLU A 141 17.83 -12.92 -29.64
CA GLU A 141 17.99 -11.51 -29.30
C GLU A 141 16.83 -10.69 -29.88
N ILE A 142 16.19 -9.89 -29.04
CA ILE A 142 15.09 -9.03 -29.48
C ILE A 142 15.21 -7.60 -28.93
N SER A 143 14.54 -6.67 -29.61
CA SER A 143 14.14 -5.39 -29.03
C SER A 143 12.65 -5.19 -29.31
N ALA A 144 11.84 -5.43 -28.32
CA ALA A 144 10.39 -5.32 -28.44
C ALA A 144 9.96 -3.88 -28.81
N LEU A 145 10.70 -2.87 -28.34
CA LEU A 145 10.45 -1.47 -28.63
C LEU A 145 10.76 -1.12 -30.09
N LYS A 146 11.87 -1.65 -30.63
CA LYS A 146 12.29 -1.39 -32.04
C LYS A 146 11.68 -2.38 -33.02
N GLY A 147 11.07 -3.45 -32.56
CA GLY A 147 10.48 -4.49 -33.40
C GLY A 147 11.48 -5.46 -34.01
N THR A 148 12.77 -5.44 -33.59
CA THR A 148 13.81 -6.33 -34.10
C THR A 148 13.77 -7.71 -33.45
N GLY A 149 14.02 -8.80 -34.19
CA GLY A 149 14.06 -10.17 -33.69
C GLY A 149 12.72 -10.81 -33.34
N ILE A 150 11.61 -10.03 -33.25
CA ILE A 150 10.30 -10.51 -32.81
C ILE A 150 9.76 -11.62 -33.71
N LYS A 151 9.87 -11.47 -35.02
CA LYS A 151 9.36 -12.45 -35.98
C LYS A 151 10.13 -13.76 -35.89
N GLU A 152 11.44 -13.70 -35.74
CA GLU A 152 12.31 -14.87 -35.57
C GLU A 152 11.96 -15.63 -34.30
N ALA A 153 11.78 -14.90 -33.14
CA ALA A 153 11.38 -15.50 -31.88
C ALA A 153 10.01 -16.20 -31.99
N ALA A 154 9.04 -15.59 -32.69
CA ALA A 154 7.73 -16.18 -32.92
C ALA A 154 7.80 -17.45 -33.77
N GLU A 155 8.52 -17.42 -34.91
CA GLU A 155 8.65 -18.58 -35.80
C GLU A 155 9.35 -19.76 -35.11
N LYS A 156 10.39 -19.49 -34.33
CA LYS A 156 11.07 -20.51 -33.53
C LYS A 156 10.17 -21.07 -32.44
N ALA A 157 9.37 -20.24 -31.74
CA ALA A 157 8.42 -20.69 -30.76
C ALA A 157 7.33 -21.60 -31.36
N VAL A 158 6.81 -21.26 -32.54
CA VAL A 158 5.86 -22.12 -33.27
C VAL A 158 6.48 -23.47 -33.65
N LYS A 159 7.68 -23.46 -34.23
CA LYS A 159 8.40 -24.70 -34.58
C LYS A 159 8.67 -25.57 -33.37
N LEU A 160 9.02 -24.98 -32.24
CA LEU A 160 9.28 -25.68 -30.99
C LEU A 160 7.97 -26.32 -30.48
N ALA A 161 6.87 -25.57 -30.48
CA ALA A 161 5.55 -26.07 -30.08
C ALA A 161 5.06 -27.23 -30.95
N GLU A 162 5.26 -27.13 -32.27
CA GLU A 162 4.91 -28.19 -33.23
C GLU A 162 5.76 -29.46 -33.06
N SER A 163 7.01 -29.31 -32.61
CA SER A 163 7.92 -30.47 -32.44
C SER A 163 7.51 -31.41 -31.30
N ARG A 164 6.73 -30.93 -30.33
CA ARG A 164 6.29 -31.65 -29.14
C ARG A 164 7.42 -32.37 -28.39
N LYS A 165 8.66 -31.87 -28.50
CA LYS A 165 9.80 -32.44 -27.76
C LYS A 165 9.75 -31.94 -26.33
N ALA A 166 9.86 -32.89 -25.37
CA ALA A 166 10.01 -32.50 -23.97
C ALA A 166 11.24 -31.63 -23.73
N ALA A 167 11.14 -30.65 -22.85
CA ALA A 167 12.30 -29.87 -22.44
C ALA A 167 13.30 -30.79 -21.69
N VAL A 168 14.57 -30.60 -21.99
CA VAL A 168 15.64 -31.23 -21.21
C VAL A 168 16.14 -30.18 -20.23
N VAL A 169 16.03 -30.45 -18.92
CA VAL A 169 16.57 -29.59 -17.89
C VAL A 169 18.09 -29.71 -17.92
N ALA A 170 18.78 -28.64 -18.29
CA ALA A 170 20.23 -28.63 -18.41
C ALA A 170 20.95 -28.15 -17.15
N HIS A 171 20.22 -27.59 -16.16
CA HIS A 171 20.83 -27.14 -14.92
C HIS A 171 20.91 -28.25 -13.88
N GLU A 172 22.05 -28.37 -13.25
CA GLU A 172 22.30 -29.27 -12.13
C GLU A 172 22.74 -28.43 -10.94
N PHE A 173 22.23 -28.79 -9.76
CA PHE A 173 22.64 -28.23 -8.48
C PHE A 173 23.91 -28.94 -7.96
N SER A 174 24.30 -28.65 -6.75
CA SER A 174 25.40 -29.42 -6.10
C SER A 174 25.02 -30.90 -6.05
N LYS A 175 26.03 -31.76 -6.09
CA LYS A 175 25.82 -33.20 -6.09
C LYS A 175 24.98 -33.67 -4.91
N GLU A 176 25.22 -33.09 -3.74
CA GLU A 176 24.48 -33.39 -2.51
C GLU A 176 23.00 -33.06 -2.62
N THR A 177 22.67 -31.94 -3.28
CA THR A 177 21.31 -31.51 -3.51
C THR A 177 20.63 -32.37 -4.59
N GLU A 178 21.35 -32.70 -5.68
CA GLU A 178 20.82 -33.56 -6.74
C GLU A 178 20.52 -34.99 -6.25
N ASP A 179 21.36 -35.55 -5.38
CA ASP A 179 21.10 -36.87 -4.79
C ASP A 179 19.80 -36.89 -3.99
N ILE A 180 19.51 -35.83 -3.20
CA ILE A 180 18.28 -35.71 -2.42
C ILE A 180 17.04 -35.47 -3.37
N ILE A 181 17.20 -34.66 -4.40
CA ILE A 181 16.13 -34.46 -5.39
C ILE A 181 15.78 -35.78 -6.08
N ALA A 182 16.79 -36.56 -6.48
CA ALA A 182 16.57 -37.86 -7.12
C ALA A 182 15.83 -38.87 -6.20
N GLU A 183 16.11 -38.87 -4.90
CA GLU A 183 15.37 -39.69 -3.93
C GLU A 183 13.89 -39.29 -3.87
N VAL A 184 13.59 -37.98 -3.84
CA VAL A 184 12.22 -37.48 -3.84
C VAL A 184 11.52 -37.81 -5.17
N GLU A 185 12.20 -37.64 -6.33
CA GLU A 185 11.67 -38.03 -7.65
C GLU A 185 11.29 -39.52 -7.68
N GLY A 186 12.09 -40.37 -7.06
CA GLY A 186 11.80 -41.80 -6.94
C GLY A 186 10.52 -42.14 -6.16
N LYS A 187 10.11 -41.27 -5.24
CA LYS A 187 8.85 -41.40 -4.48
C LYS A 187 7.63 -40.94 -5.25
N LEU A 188 7.77 -40.14 -6.32
CA LEU A 188 6.68 -39.60 -7.15
C LEU A 188 6.15 -40.64 -8.17
N LYS A 189 5.48 -41.69 -7.66
CA LYS A 189 4.93 -42.77 -8.51
C LYS A 189 3.67 -42.30 -9.22
N GLY A 190 3.59 -42.59 -10.54
CA GLY A 190 2.41 -42.26 -11.37
C GLY A 190 2.40 -40.86 -11.97
N MET A 191 3.44 -40.07 -11.74
CA MET A 191 3.65 -38.77 -12.35
C MET A 191 4.52 -38.88 -13.63
N PRO A 192 4.24 -38.11 -14.69
CA PRO A 192 5.11 -38.09 -15.88
C PRO A 192 6.55 -37.67 -15.50
N GLU A 193 7.54 -38.38 -16.09
CA GLU A 193 8.96 -38.13 -15.80
C GLU A 193 9.37 -36.65 -15.93
N GLU A 194 8.82 -35.98 -16.94
CA GLU A 194 9.08 -34.57 -17.23
C GLU A 194 8.65 -33.59 -16.12
N GLN A 195 7.74 -34.02 -15.25
CA GLN A 195 7.21 -33.18 -14.16
C GLN A 195 7.86 -33.51 -12.79
N LYS A 196 8.45 -34.69 -12.64
CA LYS A 196 8.93 -35.16 -11.36
C LYS A 196 9.90 -34.18 -10.70
N ARG A 197 10.84 -33.61 -11.47
CA ARG A 197 11.83 -32.67 -10.95
C ARG A 197 11.18 -31.42 -10.35
N PHE A 198 10.26 -30.81 -11.04
CA PHE A 198 9.56 -29.63 -10.54
C PHE A 198 8.83 -29.93 -9.23
N PHE A 199 8.06 -31.02 -9.20
CA PHE A 199 7.31 -31.39 -8.00
C PHE A 199 8.24 -31.81 -6.86
N ALA A 200 9.34 -32.51 -7.11
CA ALA A 200 10.32 -32.89 -6.11
C ALA A 200 10.94 -31.65 -5.45
N ILE A 201 11.39 -30.68 -6.26
CA ILE A 201 11.95 -29.42 -5.77
C ILE A 201 10.90 -28.65 -4.94
N LYS A 202 9.65 -28.55 -5.41
CA LYS A 202 8.59 -27.86 -4.69
C LYS A 202 8.18 -28.51 -3.38
N LEU A 203 8.25 -29.84 -3.29
CA LEU A 203 8.04 -30.57 -2.04
C LEU A 203 9.17 -30.28 -1.03
N LEU A 204 10.41 -30.23 -1.51
CA LEU A 204 11.56 -29.85 -0.68
C LEU A 204 11.48 -28.37 -0.23
N GLU A 205 11.00 -27.47 -1.07
CA GLU A 205 10.71 -26.07 -0.72
C GLU A 205 9.52 -25.91 0.25
N LYS A 206 8.88 -27.00 0.68
CA LYS A 206 7.69 -27.01 1.58
C LYS A 206 6.52 -26.20 1.02
N ASP A 207 6.30 -26.23 -0.28
CA ASP A 207 5.20 -25.51 -0.95
C ASP A 207 3.85 -26.23 -0.72
N ASP A 208 3.09 -25.77 0.27
CA ASP A 208 1.81 -26.37 0.66
C ASP A 208 0.78 -26.39 -0.48
N LYS A 209 0.86 -25.41 -1.41
CA LYS A 209 -0.07 -25.33 -2.55
C LYS A 209 0.17 -26.41 -3.61
N ILE A 210 1.37 -26.95 -3.67
CA ILE A 210 1.67 -28.10 -4.51
C ILE A 210 1.00 -29.37 -3.94
N ASN A 211 0.95 -29.50 -2.62
CA ASN A 211 0.28 -30.62 -1.96
C ASN A 211 -1.19 -30.71 -2.33
N GLU A 212 -1.88 -29.56 -2.50
CA GLU A 212 -3.28 -29.51 -2.91
C GLU A 212 -3.51 -29.97 -4.39
N MET A 213 -2.48 -29.88 -5.22
CA MET A 213 -2.54 -30.26 -6.65
C MET A 213 -2.24 -31.75 -6.87
N MET A 214 -1.69 -32.44 -5.87
CA MET A 214 -1.29 -33.83 -5.95
C MET A 214 -2.39 -34.75 -5.39
N THR A 215 -2.69 -35.82 -6.10
CA THR A 215 -3.66 -36.85 -5.62
C THR A 215 -3.08 -37.70 -4.48
N ASN A 216 -1.75 -37.85 -4.45
CA ASN A 216 -1.03 -38.63 -3.44
C ASN A 216 0.30 -37.92 -3.12
N VAL A 217 0.38 -37.28 -1.96
CA VAL A 217 1.57 -36.54 -1.53
C VAL A 217 2.50 -37.55 -0.81
N PRO A 218 3.74 -37.78 -1.31
CA PRO A 218 4.70 -38.63 -0.61
C PRO A 218 5.21 -37.96 0.66
N ASP A 219 5.53 -38.74 1.67
CA ASP A 219 6.23 -38.24 2.84
C ASP A 219 7.70 -37.99 2.49
N VAL A 220 8.12 -36.72 2.54
CA VAL A 220 9.48 -36.23 2.27
C VAL A 220 10.16 -35.62 3.51
N SER A 221 9.59 -35.87 4.69
CA SER A 221 10.10 -35.28 5.94
C SER A 221 11.53 -35.71 6.26
N ALA A 222 11.94 -36.91 5.84
CA ALA A 222 13.30 -37.43 6.05
C ALA A 222 14.32 -36.67 5.16
N GLU A 223 13.99 -36.45 3.90
CA GLU A 223 14.83 -35.77 2.92
C GLU A 223 14.95 -34.25 3.23
N ILE A 224 13.86 -33.66 3.70
CA ILE A 224 13.87 -32.27 4.20
C ILE A 224 14.84 -32.15 5.36
N LYS A 225 14.73 -33.04 6.36
CA LYS A 225 15.61 -33.00 7.52
C LYS A 225 17.08 -33.27 7.14
N GLU A 226 17.32 -34.22 6.21
CA GLU A 226 18.67 -34.49 5.72
C GLU A 226 19.29 -33.26 5.05
N MET A 227 18.53 -32.52 4.24
CA MET A 227 18.98 -31.30 3.60
C MET A 227 19.27 -30.21 4.64
N GLU A 228 18.36 -29.98 5.60
CA GLU A 228 18.54 -29.00 6.67
C GLU A 228 19.76 -29.30 7.54
N ASP A 229 19.99 -30.59 7.90
CA ASP A 229 21.14 -31.04 8.70
C ASP A 229 22.44 -30.89 7.92
N LYS A 230 22.45 -31.08 6.59
CA LYS A 230 23.67 -30.97 5.75
C LYS A 230 24.10 -29.53 5.51
N PHE A 231 23.13 -28.63 5.30
CA PHE A 231 23.39 -27.23 4.88
C PHE A 231 23.27 -26.23 6.02
N ASP A 232 22.81 -26.65 7.21
CA ASP A 232 22.53 -25.79 8.39
C ASP A 232 21.62 -24.59 8.05
N ASP A 233 20.66 -24.81 7.13
CA ASP A 233 19.71 -23.80 6.66
C ASP A 233 18.39 -24.47 6.27
N ASP A 234 17.30 -23.69 6.14
CA ASP A 234 16.05 -24.23 5.67
C ASP A 234 16.11 -24.63 4.19
N THR A 235 15.30 -25.63 3.79
CA THR A 235 15.37 -26.21 2.44
C THR A 235 15.00 -25.24 1.34
N GLU A 236 14.10 -24.26 1.59
CA GLU A 236 13.74 -23.21 0.63
C GLU A 236 14.95 -22.29 0.36
N SER A 237 15.66 -21.89 1.41
CA SER A 237 16.89 -21.10 1.32
C SER A 237 18.00 -21.86 0.58
N VAL A 238 18.17 -23.16 0.87
CA VAL A 238 19.17 -24.00 0.19
C VAL A 238 18.91 -24.07 -1.32
N ILE A 239 17.70 -24.42 -1.73
CA ILE A 239 17.32 -24.50 -3.16
C ILE A 239 17.45 -23.14 -3.86
N THR A 240 17.06 -22.08 -3.19
CA THR A 240 17.21 -20.72 -3.71
C THR A 240 18.68 -20.34 -3.92
N ASN A 241 19.55 -20.67 -2.97
CA ASN A 241 20.99 -20.43 -3.07
C ASN A 241 21.63 -21.25 -4.20
N GLU A 242 21.28 -22.52 -4.35
CA GLU A 242 21.72 -23.39 -5.43
C GLU A 242 21.39 -22.81 -6.81
N ARG A 243 20.16 -22.29 -7.00
CA ARG A 243 19.78 -21.58 -8.24
C ARG A 243 20.65 -20.36 -8.51
N TYR A 244 20.92 -19.55 -7.48
CA TYR A 244 21.78 -18.38 -7.64
C TYR A 244 23.24 -18.75 -7.94
N VAL A 245 23.78 -19.80 -7.32
CA VAL A 245 25.13 -20.31 -7.62
C VAL A 245 25.23 -20.75 -9.08
N TYR A 246 24.24 -21.50 -9.57
CA TYR A 246 24.15 -21.91 -10.96
C TYR A 246 24.07 -20.71 -11.90
N ILE A 247 23.16 -19.75 -11.65
CA ILE A 247 22.96 -18.54 -12.47
C ILE A 247 24.26 -17.71 -12.51
N SER A 248 24.90 -17.49 -11.38
CA SER A 248 26.15 -16.72 -11.31
C SER A 248 27.27 -17.38 -12.11
N SER A 249 27.32 -18.72 -12.14
CA SER A 249 28.28 -19.47 -12.98
C SER A 249 28.06 -19.21 -14.49
N ILE A 250 26.79 -19.20 -14.92
CA ILE A 250 26.43 -18.93 -16.32
C ILE A 250 26.79 -17.49 -16.70
N ILE A 251 26.41 -16.53 -15.86
CA ILE A 251 26.66 -15.11 -16.13
C ILE A 251 28.14 -14.83 -16.28
N GLY A 252 28.98 -15.42 -15.42
CA GLY A 252 30.44 -15.28 -15.50
C GLY A 252 31.05 -15.73 -16.84
N GLU A 253 30.44 -16.72 -17.51
CA GLU A 253 30.91 -17.27 -18.79
C GLU A 253 30.23 -16.65 -20.02
N CYS A 254 28.96 -16.22 -19.88
CA CYS A 254 28.12 -15.80 -20.99
C CYS A 254 28.00 -14.28 -21.15
N VAL A 255 28.31 -13.49 -20.13
CA VAL A 255 28.21 -12.03 -20.17
C VAL A 255 29.58 -11.39 -20.06
N THR A 256 30.02 -10.69 -21.09
CA THR A 256 31.26 -9.91 -21.06
C THR A 256 30.94 -8.46 -20.72
N LYS A 257 31.29 -8.05 -19.50
CA LYS A 257 31.20 -6.64 -19.06
C LYS A 257 32.48 -5.91 -19.46
N ASN A 258 32.36 -4.91 -20.31
CA ASN A 258 33.51 -4.13 -20.85
C ASN A 258 34.12 -3.19 -19.77
N ASN A 259 33.46 -2.99 -18.65
CA ASN A 259 33.91 -2.16 -17.55
C ASN A 259 34.05 -3.00 -16.27
N LYS A 260 35.23 -3.64 -16.09
CA LYS A 260 35.64 -4.07 -14.76
C LYS A 260 35.79 -2.81 -13.88
N GLU A 261 34.94 -2.70 -12.85
CA GLU A 261 35.12 -1.83 -11.68
C GLU A 261 34.93 -0.30 -11.83
N LYS A 262 34.04 0.20 -12.66
CA LYS A 262 33.51 1.53 -12.38
C LYS A 262 32.13 1.41 -11.78
N LEU A 263 32.07 1.51 -10.42
CA LEU A 263 30.83 1.74 -9.71
C LEU A 263 30.06 2.83 -10.45
N THR A 264 28.83 2.54 -10.86
CA THR A 264 27.98 3.55 -11.50
C THR A 264 27.75 4.71 -10.52
N THR A 265 27.34 5.85 -11.01
CA THR A 265 26.99 6.98 -10.13
C THR A 265 25.88 6.56 -9.17
N SER A 266 24.94 5.71 -9.61
CA SER A 266 23.88 5.14 -8.77
C SER A 266 24.46 4.30 -7.65
N ASP A 267 25.41 3.40 -7.92
CA ASP A 267 26.03 2.55 -6.89
C ASP A 267 26.77 3.36 -5.83
N LYS A 268 27.43 4.45 -6.25
CA LYS A 268 28.12 5.35 -5.31
C LYS A 268 27.15 6.08 -4.38
N ILE A 269 26.01 6.52 -4.92
CA ILE A 269 24.95 7.16 -4.14
C ILE A 269 24.32 6.12 -3.22
N ASP A 270 24.01 4.93 -3.72
CA ASP A 270 23.40 3.85 -2.94
C ASP A 270 24.27 3.41 -1.77
N ARG A 271 25.58 3.36 -1.94
CA ARG A 271 26.51 3.04 -0.84
C ARG A 271 26.37 3.99 0.36
N ILE A 272 25.97 5.25 0.11
CA ILE A 272 25.75 6.26 1.17
C ILE A 272 24.30 6.19 1.66
N VAL A 273 23.34 6.22 0.73
CA VAL A 273 21.91 6.33 1.02
C VAL A 273 21.33 5.06 1.65
N THR A 274 21.84 3.88 1.28
CA THR A 274 21.41 2.59 1.86
C THR A 274 22.28 2.12 3.02
N ASN A 275 23.24 2.93 3.46
CA ASN A 275 24.09 2.60 4.59
C ASN A 275 23.27 2.43 5.86
N ARG A 276 23.54 1.38 6.63
CA ARG A 276 22.78 0.99 7.83
C ARG A 276 22.57 2.11 8.86
N TRP A 277 23.54 3.01 9.01
CA TRP A 277 23.51 4.09 10.00
C TRP A 277 23.13 5.44 9.38
N ALA A 278 23.55 5.71 8.15
CA ALA A 278 23.32 6.98 7.47
C ALA A 278 21.93 7.08 6.82
N ALA A 279 21.32 5.96 6.47
CA ALA A 279 20.07 5.92 5.72
C ALA A 279 18.91 6.63 6.44
N LEU A 280 18.69 6.34 7.73
CA LEU A 280 17.61 6.95 8.50
C LEU A 280 17.81 8.47 8.72
N PRO A 281 18.99 8.97 9.10
CA PRO A 281 19.25 10.40 9.16
C PRO A 281 19.08 11.11 7.81
N ILE A 282 19.60 10.56 6.72
CA ILE A 282 19.42 11.13 5.37
C ILE A 282 17.94 11.22 5.02
N PHE A 283 17.22 10.13 5.24
CA PHE A 283 15.79 10.07 5.03
C PHE A 283 15.04 11.15 5.84
N ALA A 284 15.37 11.29 7.14
CA ALA A 284 14.77 12.31 8.00
C ALA A 284 15.02 13.73 7.46
N VAL A 285 16.24 14.03 7.00
CA VAL A 285 16.59 15.34 6.41
C VAL A 285 15.83 15.58 5.10
N VAL A 286 15.76 14.59 4.20
CA VAL A 286 15.00 14.72 2.93
C VAL A 286 13.54 15.00 3.22
N MET A 287 12.93 14.24 4.13
CA MET A 287 11.52 14.44 4.48
C MET A 287 11.27 15.75 5.21
N PHE A 288 12.18 16.16 6.08
CA PHE A 288 12.12 17.48 6.72
C PHE A 288 12.08 18.61 5.68
N ILE A 289 12.95 18.55 4.67
CA ILE A 289 12.96 19.55 3.58
C ILE A 289 11.63 19.53 2.82
N VAL A 290 11.13 18.34 2.45
CA VAL A 290 9.86 18.20 1.74
C VAL A 290 8.71 18.82 2.53
N TYR A 291 8.57 18.48 3.81
CA TYR A 291 7.50 19.01 4.65
C TYR A 291 7.68 20.48 4.96
N TYR A 292 8.89 20.93 5.25
CA TYR A 292 9.17 22.33 5.52
C TYR A 292 8.77 23.22 4.34
N VAL A 293 9.12 22.82 3.11
CA VAL A 293 8.74 23.58 1.92
C VAL A 293 7.25 23.47 1.62
N SER A 294 6.67 22.29 1.76
CA SER A 294 5.25 22.06 1.39
C SER A 294 4.26 22.61 2.40
N VAL A 295 4.60 22.58 3.71
CA VAL A 295 3.64 22.91 4.77
C VAL A 295 3.94 24.30 5.38
N THR A 296 5.22 24.65 5.54
CA THR A 296 5.60 25.83 6.35
C THR A 296 5.98 27.05 5.50
N THR A 297 6.42 26.86 4.25
CA THR A 297 6.88 27.99 3.42
C THR A 297 6.01 28.18 2.18
N VAL A 298 6.37 27.57 1.06
CA VAL A 298 5.68 27.78 -0.23
C VAL A 298 4.22 27.33 -0.17
N GLY A 299 3.97 26.17 0.43
CA GLY A 299 2.61 25.66 0.56
C GLY A 299 1.74 26.54 1.47
N ALA A 300 2.25 26.97 2.63
CA ALA A 300 1.53 27.87 3.53
C ALA A 300 1.19 29.18 2.83
N LEU A 301 2.17 29.87 2.24
CA LEU A 301 1.97 31.14 1.54
C LEU A 301 0.85 31.06 0.47
N LEU A 302 0.83 29.98 -0.30
CA LEU A 302 -0.21 29.79 -1.33
C LEU A 302 -1.56 29.47 -0.71
N THR A 303 -1.59 28.72 0.39
CA THR A 303 -2.81 28.36 1.13
C THR A 303 -3.41 29.59 1.81
N ASP A 304 -2.59 30.40 2.50
CA ASP A 304 -3.01 31.63 3.16
C ASP A 304 -3.57 32.62 2.14
N TRP A 305 -2.88 32.80 1.00
CA TRP A 305 -3.40 33.64 -0.09
C TRP A 305 -4.75 33.13 -0.61
N THR A 306 -4.93 31.80 -0.72
CA THR A 306 -6.19 31.22 -1.20
C THR A 306 -7.30 31.40 -0.16
N ASN A 307 -7.02 31.15 1.13
CA ASN A 307 -8.04 31.25 2.18
C ASN A 307 -8.39 32.70 2.48
N ASP A 308 -7.38 33.54 2.74
CA ASP A 308 -7.60 34.90 3.24
C ASP A 308 -7.99 35.83 2.10
N THR A 309 -7.18 35.88 1.02
CA THR A 309 -7.41 36.86 -0.05
C THR A 309 -8.50 36.40 -1.02
N LEU A 310 -8.39 35.16 -1.56
CA LEU A 310 -9.31 34.71 -2.60
C LEU A 310 -10.72 34.42 -2.02
N PHE A 311 -10.79 33.63 -0.96
CA PHE A 311 -12.07 33.28 -0.36
C PHE A 311 -12.52 34.31 0.68
N GLY A 312 -11.65 34.71 1.61
CA GLY A 312 -11.99 35.61 2.73
C GLY A 312 -12.32 37.01 2.30
N GLU A 313 -11.54 37.62 1.38
CA GLU A 313 -11.77 39.02 0.99
C GLU A 313 -12.62 39.15 -0.29
N TRP A 314 -12.49 38.25 -1.28
CA TRP A 314 -13.09 38.45 -2.58
C TRP A 314 -14.39 37.65 -2.77
N ILE A 315 -14.33 36.31 -2.61
CA ILE A 315 -15.45 35.43 -3.00
C ILE A 315 -16.58 35.49 -1.98
N VAL A 316 -16.30 35.26 -0.70
CA VAL A 316 -17.34 35.19 0.34
C VAL A 316 -18.04 36.56 0.53
N PRO A 317 -17.33 37.69 0.75
CA PRO A 317 -18.00 38.99 0.89
C PRO A 317 -18.67 39.45 -0.39
N GLY A 318 -18.09 39.15 -1.55
CA GLY A 318 -18.71 39.46 -2.84
C GLY A 318 -20.00 38.69 -3.07
N ALA A 319 -20.03 37.41 -2.71
CA ALA A 319 -21.27 36.61 -2.82
C ALA A 319 -22.31 37.08 -1.80
N GLN A 320 -21.93 37.36 -0.58
CA GLN A 320 -22.85 37.90 0.43
C GLN A 320 -23.49 39.20 -0.02
N SER A 321 -22.69 40.18 -0.43
CA SER A 321 -23.19 41.47 -0.94
C SER A 321 -24.12 41.31 -2.17
N PHE A 322 -23.80 40.36 -3.04
CA PHE A 322 -24.64 40.06 -4.21
C PHE A 322 -26.02 39.51 -3.81
N PHE A 323 -26.05 38.50 -2.89
CA PHE A 323 -27.34 37.93 -2.46
C PHE A 323 -28.19 38.92 -1.63
N GLU A 324 -27.56 39.75 -0.80
CA GLU A 324 -28.20 40.81 -0.07
C GLU A 324 -28.79 41.86 -1.02
N SER A 325 -28.08 42.24 -2.08
CA SER A 325 -28.54 43.23 -3.08
C SER A 325 -29.78 42.76 -3.87
N ILE A 326 -29.95 41.45 -4.02
CA ILE A 326 -31.14 40.87 -4.73
C ILE A 326 -32.31 40.67 -3.76
N GLY A 327 -32.10 40.88 -2.44
CA GLY A 327 -33.14 40.67 -1.43
C GLY A 327 -33.41 39.16 -1.18
N CYS A 328 -32.36 38.34 -1.25
CA CYS A 328 -32.47 36.91 -0.99
C CYS A 328 -32.86 36.68 0.49
N ALA A 329 -33.61 35.63 0.75
CA ALA A 329 -33.95 35.24 2.14
C ALA A 329 -32.68 34.84 2.92
N ASP A 330 -32.58 35.27 4.19
CA ASP A 330 -31.39 35.07 5.03
C ASP A 330 -30.94 33.61 5.12
N TRP A 331 -31.88 32.67 5.26
CA TRP A 331 -31.57 31.24 5.29
C TRP A 331 -30.95 30.72 3.99
N LEU A 332 -31.36 31.29 2.83
CA LEU A 332 -30.82 30.86 1.53
C LEU A 332 -29.44 31.49 1.28
N THR A 333 -29.25 32.73 1.73
CA THR A 333 -27.95 33.40 1.70
C THR A 333 -26.94 32.62 2.56
N GLY A 334 -27.32 32.27 3.79
CA GLY A 334 -26.48 31.44 4.69
C GLY A 334 -26.18 30.05 4.07
N LEU A 335 -27.15 29.38 3.50
CA LEU A 335 -26.93 28.10 2.83
C LEU A 335 -25.91 28.21 1.70
N ILE A 336 -26.01 29.23 0.86
CA ILE A 336 -25.15 29.39 -0.31
C ILE A 336 -23.77 29.92 0.11
N VAL A 337 -23.70 30.93 0.98
CA VAL A 337 -22.43 31.54 1.37
C VAL A 337 -21.70 30.67 2.36
N ASP A 338 -22.31 30.31 3.50
CA ASP A 338 -21.65 29.59 4.58
C ASP A 338 -21.62 28.08 4.31
N GLY A 339 -22.71 27.50 3.75
CA GLY A 339 -22.77 26.08 3.47
C GLY A 339 -22.01 25.66 2.22
N VAL A 340 -22.21 26.38 1.09
CA VAL A 340 -21.66 25.98 -0.21
C VAL A 340 -20.31 26.66 -0.49
N ILE A 341 -20.25 28.00 -0.47
CA ILE A 341 -19.05 28.75 -0.89
C ILE A 341 -17.93 28.56 0.12
N SER A 342 -18.21 28.72 1.40
CA SER A 342 -17.21 28.49 2.46
C SER A 342 -16.78 27.02 2.53
N GLY A 343 -17.71 26.07 2.30
CA GLY A 343 -17.39 24.65 2.20
C GLY A 343 -16.48 24.31 1.02
N VAL A 344 -16.69 24.92 -0.15
CA VAL A 344 -15.78 24.81 -1.30
C VAL A 344 -14.46 25.48 -1.01
N GLY A 345 -14.47 26.65 -0.36
CA GLY A 345 -13.29 27.39 0.07
C GLY A 345 -12.39 26.55 0.97
N ALA A 346 -12.95 25.92 1.98
CA ALA A 346 -12.21 25.02 2.87
C ALA A 346 -11.50 23.87 2.14
N VAL A 347 -12.11 23.34 1.06
CA VAL A 347 -11.46 22.30 0.24
C VAL A 347 -10.35 22.89 -0.62
N LEU A 348 -10.65 23.97 -1.33
CA LEU A 348 -9.73 24.57 -2.29
C LEU A 348 -8.56 25.28 -1.58
N GLY A 349 -8.76 25.72 -0.35
CA GLY A 349 -7.71 26.30 0.49
C GLY A 349 -6.53 25.35 0.72
N PHE A 350 -6.78 24.06 0.90
CA PHE A 350 -5.72 23.07 1.09
C PHE A 350 -5.04 22.56 -0.20
N VAL A 351 -5.68 22.81 -1.36
CA VAL A 351 -5.16 22.30 -2.64
C VAL A 351 -3.75 22.80 -2.95
N PRO A 352 -3.40 24.09 -2.80
CA PRO A 352 -2.06 24.55 -3.12
C PRO A 352 -0.95 23.83 -2.34
N GLN A 353 -1.12 23.70 -1.02
CA GLN A 353 -0.19 22.97 -0.16
C GLN A 353 -0.03 21.51 -0.60
N MET A 354 -1.14 20.85 -0.94
CA MET A 354 -1.15 19.48 -1.42
C MET A 354 -0.46 19.32 -2.77
N LEU A 355 -0.63 20.29 -3.68
CA LEU A 355 0.03 20.26 -4.99
C LEU A 355 1.56 20.38 -4.83
N VAL A 356 2.03 21.26 -3.96
CA VAL A 356 3.47 21.36 -3.66
C VAL A 356 4.01 20.04 -3.10
N LEU A 357 3.30 19.43 -2.16
CA LEU A 357 3.67 18.12 -1.61
C LEU A 357 3.72 17.05 -2.72
N PHE A 358 2.74 17.01 -3.62
CA PHE A 358 2.71 16.03 -4.71
C PHE A 358 3.84 16.22 -5.72
N ILE A 359 4.32 17.46 -5.95
CA ILE A 359 5.51 17.72 -6.77
C ILE A 359 6.72 17.02 -6.18
N PHE A 360 6.99 17.21 -4.88
CA PHE A 360 8.13 16.58 -4.22
C PHE A 360 8.01 15.06 -4.18
N LEU A 361 6.83 14.53 -3.84
CA LEU A 361 6.62 13.09 -3.82
C LEU A 361 6.77 12.46 -5.21
N ALA A 362 6.22 13.09 -6.25
CA ALA A 362 6.38 12.63 -7.64
C ALA A 362 7.85 12.69 -8.08
N PHE A 363 8.60 13.69 -7.66
CA PHE A 363 10.04 13.79 -7.91
C PHE A 363 10.81 12.66 -7.23
N LEU A 364 10.61 12.44 -5.91
CA LEU A 364 11.29 11.39 -5.14
C LEU A 364 10.95 9.97 -5.64
N GLU A 365 9.71 9.75 -6.07
CA GLU A 365 9.27 8.50 -6.66
C GLU A 365 9.93 8.29 -8.03
N SER A 366 9.85 9.28 -8.91
CA SER A 366 10.38 9.19 -10.26
C SER A 366 11.90 9.10 -10.32
N CYS A 367 12.64 9.74 -9.39
CA CYS A 367 14.10 9.61 -9.35
C CYS A 367 14.58 8.27 -8.77
N GLY A 368 13.67 7.44 -8.22
CA GLY A 368 13.98 6.12 -7.64
C GLY A 368 14.39 6.15 -6.17
N TYR A 369 14.31 7.28 -5.48
CA TYR A 369 14.67 7.38 -4.06
C TYR A 369 13.71 6.59 -3.15
N MET A 370 12.42 6.61 -3.45
CA MET A 370 11.40 5.90 -2.65
C MET A 370 11.61 4.39 -2.61
N ALA A 371 12.16 3.79 -3.67
CA ALA A 371 12.52 2.38 -3.70
C ALA A 371 13.61 2.04 -2.67
N ARG A 372 14.61 2.93 -2.50
CA ARG A 372 15.68 2.78 -1.49
C ARG A 372 15.14 2.88 -0.08
N VAL A 373 14.25 3.82 0.15
CA VAL A 373 13.58 3.98 1.45
C VAL A 373 12.80 2.71 1.80
N ALA A 374 12.03 2.16 0.87
CA ALA A 374 11.31 0.92 1.08
C ALA A 374 12.25 -0.25 1.40
N PHE A 375 13.38 -0.36 0.69
CA PHE A 375 14.41 -1.38 0.93
C PHE A 375 15.02 -1.28 2.35
N ILE A 376 15.35 -0.07 2.79
CA ILE A 376 15.93 0.15 4.13
C ILE A 376 14.91 -0.23 5.21
N MET A 377 13.65 0.17 5.01
CA MET A 377 12.60 -0.03 6.01
C MET A 377 12.07 -1.47 6.05
N ASP A 378 12.27 -2.27 4.99
CA ASP A 378 11.81 -3.66 4.92
C ASP A 378 12.33 -4.49 6.09
N ARG A 379 13.60 -4.36 6.42
CA ARG A 379 14.22 -5.06 7.54
C ARG A 379 13.55 -4.75 8.90
N ILE A 380 13.02 -3.53 9.06
CA ILE A 380 12.35 -3.11 10.29
C ILE A 380 10.90 -3.60 10.28
N PHE A 381 10.19 -3.36 9.18
CA PHE A 381 8.75 -3.64 9.08
C PHE A 381 8.42 -5.13 9.08
N ARG A 382 9.27 -5.97 8.49
CA ARG A 382 9.11 -7.44 8.54
C ARG A 382 9.04 -7.99 9.96
N LYS A 383 9.81 -7.42 10.90
CA LYS A 383 9.76 -7.84 12.31
C LYS A 383 8.38 -7.64 12.93
N PHE A 384 7.60 -6.70 12.39
CA PHE A 384 6.25 -6.40 12.84
C PHE A 384 5.15 -7.00 11.95
N GLY A 385 5.54 -7.83 10.98
CA GLY A 385 4.59 -8.52 10.09
C GLY A 385 4.04 -7.67 8.94
N LEU A 386 4.68 -6.55 8.65
CA LEU A 386 4.38 -5.66 7.52
C LEU A 386 5.51 -5.73 6.49
N SER A 387 5.21 -5.57 5.21
CA SER A 387 6.25 -5.48 4.18
C SER A 387 6.91 -4.10 4.20
N GLY A 388 8.16 -3.99 3.75
CA GLY A 388 8.85 -2.70 3.64
C GLY A 388 8.14 -1.70 2.73
N LYS A 389 7.39 -2.18 1.74
CA LYS A 389 6.55 -1.34 0.88
C LYS A 389 5.44 -0.62 1.66
N SER A 390 5.01 -1.14 2.82
CA SER A 390 4.00 -0.53 3.68
C SER A 390 4.46 0.80 4.28
N PHE A 391 5.77 1.01 4.39
CA PHE A 391 6.33 2.26 4.92
C PHE A 391 6.02 3.48 4.02
N ILE A 392 6.01 3.30 2.70
CA ILE A 392 5.76 4.40 1.74
C ILE A 392 4.35 5.00 1.93
N PRO A 393 3.26 4.22 1.95
CA PRO A 393 1.93 4.70 2.29
C PRO A 393 1.85 5.43 3.63
N MET A 394 2.49 4.89 4.67
CA MET A 394 2.49 5.48 6.01
C MET A 394 3.22 6.81 6.05
N LEU A 395 4.36 6.89 5.37
CA LEU A 395 5.12 8.12 5.25
C LEU A 395 4.32 9.21 4.52
N ILE A 396 3.77 8.90 3.35
CA ILE A 396 2.92 9.84 2.61
C ILE A 396 1.71 10.23 3.46
N GLY A 397 1.17 9.29 4.25
CA GLY A 397 0.07 9.48 5.17
C GLY A 397 0.34 10.49 6.27
N SER A 398 1.60 10.71 6.67
CA SER A 398 1.97 11.76 7.64
C SER A 398 1.76 13.18 7.09
N GLY A 399 1.78 13.37 5.78
CA GLY A 399 1.34 14.62 5.15
C GLY A 399 -0.18 14.64 4.97
N CYS A 400 -0.71 13.65 4.27
CA CYS A 400 -2.15 13.49 4.05
C CYS A 400 -2.54 12.01 3.90
N GLY A 401 -3.60 11.59 4.61
CA GLY A 401 -4.08 10.21 4.57
C GLY A 401 -4.58 9.74 3.21
N VAL A 402 -5.15 10.63 2.39
CA VAL A 402 -5.70 10.27 1.07
C VAL A 402 -4.62 9.72 0.12
N PRO A 403 -3.55 10.47 -0.21
CA PRO A 403 -2.48 9.95 -1.06
C PRO A 403 -1.72 8.80 -0.39
N GLY A 404 -1.61 8.80 0.95
CA GLY A 404 -1.02 7.68 1.70
C GLY A 404 -1.77 6.38 1.42
N ILE A 405 -3.09 6.36 1.56
CA ILE A 405 -3.91 5.18 1.26
C ILE A 405 -3.80 4.80 -0.23
N MET A 406 -3.82 5.77 -1.15
CA MET A 406 -3.69 5.51 -2.59
C MET A 406 -2.33 4.89 -2.95
N ALA A 407 -1.26 5.25 -2.25
CA ALA A 407 0.06 4.68 -2.46
C ALA A 407 0.15 3.18 -2.11
N SER A 408 -0.81 2.65 -1.34
CA SER A 408 -0.88 1.21 -1.04
C SER A 408 -1.05 0.31 -2.27
N ARG A 409 -1.40 0.87 -3.43
CA ARG A 409 -1.46 0.16 -4.72
C ARG A 409 -0.13 -0.45 -5.16
N THR A 410 0.98 0.10 -4.67
CA THR A 410 2.32 -0.42 -4.93
C THR A 410 2.62 -1.72 -4.19
N ILE A 411 1.74 -2.12 -3.26
CA ILE A 411 1.85 -3.36 -2.50
C ILE A 411 1.11 -4.46 -3.26
N GLU A 412 1.84 -5.44 -3.73
CA GLU A 412 1.34 -6.54 -4.56
C GLU A 412 0.52 -7.53 -3.73
N ASN A 413 0.99 -7.87 -2.53
CA ASN A 413 0.29 -8.78 -1.63
C ASN A 413 -0.99 -8.12 -1.09
N ASP A 414 -2.15 -8.69 -1.41
CA ASP A 414 -3.47 -8.15 -1.03
C ASP A 414 -3.67 -8.07 0.49
N ARG A 415 -3.12 -9.02 1.24
CA ARG A 415 -3.14 -9.05 2.70
C ARG A 415 -2.35 -7.88 3.29
N ASP A 416 -1.09 -7.70 2.87
CA ASP A 416 -0.21 -6.64 3.34
C ASP A 416 -0.76 -5.27 2.93
N ARG A 417 -1.37 -5.18 1.74
CA ARG A 417 -2.06 -3.99 1.26
C ARG A 417 -3.24 -3.62 2.16
N LYS A 418 -4.11 -4.57 2.51
CA LYS A 418 -5.24 -4.34 3.41
C LYS A 418 -4.79 -3.92 4.81
N MET A 419 -3.78 -4.61 5.38
CA MET A 419 -3.21 -4.23 6.67
C MET A 419 -2.64 -2.81 6.64
N THR A 420 -1.93 -2.46 5.58
CA THR A 420 -1.37 -1.12 5.39
C THR A 420 -2.47 -0.06 5.29
N ILE A 421 -3.52 -0.29 4.51
CA ILE A 421 -4.67 0.63 4.41
C ILE A 421 -5.32 0.86 5.77
N MET A 422 -5.48 -0.20 6.58
CA MET A 422 -6.09 -0.12 7.92
C MET A 422 -5.25 0.70 8.90
N THR A 423 -3.94 0.72 8.76
CA THR A 423 -3.00 1.29 9.75
C THR A 423 -2.36 2.61 9.31
N THR A 424 -2.35 2.94 8.01
CA THR A 424 -1.69 4.13 7.46
C THR A 424 -2.16 5.43 8.13
N THR A 425 -3.43 5.54 8.49
CA THR A 425 -4.02 6.76 9.04
C THR A 425 -3.78 6.96 10.54
N PHE A 426 -3.10 6.04 11.22
CA PHE A 426 -2.73 6.21 12.63
C PHE A 426 -1.61 7.24 12.82
N ILE A 427 -0.76 7.44 11.82
CA ILE A 427 0.21 8.53 11.85
C ILE A 427 -0.54 9.86 11.75
N PRO A 428 -0.20 10.86 12.59
CA PRO A 428 -0.77 12.19 12.47
C PRO A 428 -0.48 12.80 11.09
N CYS A 429 -1.53 13.26 10.41
CA CYS A 429 -1.41 14.06 9.18
C CYS A 429 -1.50 15.55 9.49
N GLY A 430 -1.21 16.40 8.49
CA GLY A 430 -1.29 17.86 8.65
C GLY A 430 -2.60 18.36 9.26
N ALA A 431 -3.74 17.83 8.82
CA ALA A 431 -5.06 18.17 9.35
C ALA A 431 -5.30 17.82 10.84
N LYS A 432 -4.44 16.99 11.43
CA LYS A 432 -4.51 16.65 12.88
C LYS A 432 -3.63 17.59 13.74
N LEU A 433 -2.74 18.37 13.12
CA LEU A 433 -1.86 19.29 13.84
C LEU A 433 -2.62 20.36 14.64
N PRO A 434 -3.68 20.99 14.12
CA PRO A 434 -4.50 21.94 14.89
C PRO A 434 -5.04 21.34 16.19
N ILE A 435 -5.53 20.10 16.17
CA ILE A 435 -6.02 19.41 17.38
C ILE A 435 -4.88 19.22 18.39
N ILE A 436 -3.68 18.84 17.92
CA ILE A 436 -2.51 18.64 18.76
C ILE A 436 -2.10 19.99 19.39
N ALA A 437 -2.05 21.07 18.60
CA ALA A 437 -1.70 22.40 19.07
C ALA A 437 -2.71 22.92 20.09
N MET A 438 -4.01 22.80 19.82
CA MET A 438 -5.10 23.20 20.72
C MET A 438 -4.99 22.49 22.08
N ILE A 439 -4.82 21.19 22.11
CA ILE A 439 -4.72 20.42 23.37
C ILE A 439 -3.39 20.72 24.08
N ALA A 440 -2.28 20.87 23.36
CA ALA A 440 -1.00 21.22 23.93
C ALA A 440 -1.02 22.63 24.55
N GLY A 441 -1.65 23.60 23.89
CA GLY A 441 -1.81 24.96 24.38
C GLY A 441 -2.73 25.07 25.58
N ALA A 442 -3.95 24.50 25.48
CA ALA A 442 -4.96 24.61 26.53
C ALA A 442 -4.61 23.92 27.85
N PHE A 443 -3.88 22.78 27.81
CA PHE A 443 -3.68 21.94 28.99
C PHE A 443 -2.21 21.75 29.41
N PHE A 444 -1.26 21.93 28.49
CA PHE A 444 0.14 21.55 28.70
C PHE A 444 1.14 22.69 28.43
N GLY A 445 0.66 23.94 28.46
CA GLY A 445 1.53 25.12 28.33
C GLY A 445 2.32 25.14 27.03
N ASN A 446 1.72 24.71 25.93
CA ASN A 446 2.33 24.64 24.60
C ASN A 446 3.57 23.71 24.53
N SER A 447 3.56 22.64 25.32
CA SER A 447 4.67 21.71 25.42
C SER A 447 4.85 20.87 24.16
N GLY A 448 6.03 20.93 23.54
CA GLY A 448 6.39 20.11 22.39
C GLY A 448 6.35 18.59 22.64
N TRP A 449 6.37 18.17 23.91
CA TRP A 449 6.24 16.76 24.27
C TRP A 449 4.87 16.16 23.89
N VAL A 450 3.81 16.96 23.92
CA VAL A 450 2.47 16.49 23.52
C VAL A 450 2.45 16.13 22.03
N ALA A 451 2.99 17.00 21.18
CA ALA A 451 3.09 16.75 19.75
C ALA A 451 3.96 15.51 19.47
N THR A 452 5.13 15.43 20.12
CA THR A 452 6.03 14.28 19.97
C THR A 452 5.34 12.97 20.41
N SER A 453 4.67 13.00 21.57
CA SER A 453 3.95 11.81 22.08
C SER A 453 2.85 11.34 21.14
N ALA A 454 2.14 12.24 20.45
CA ALA A 454 1.11 11.93 19.48
C ALA A 454 1.65 11.09 18.32
N TYR A 455 2.84 11.45 17.78
CA TYR A 455 3.50 10.65 16.75
C TYR A 455 3.92 9.27 17.28
N PHE A 456 4.48 9.19 18.48
CA PHE A 456 4.86 7.90 19.07
C PHE A 456 3.66 7.00 19.34
N VAL A 457 2.52 7.55 19.76
CA VAL A 457 1.27 6.80 19.93
C VAL A 457 0.80 6.24 18.58
N GLY A 458 0.86 7.05 17.49
CA GLY A 458 0.52 6.59 16.15
C GLY A 458 1.43 5.43 15.69
N ILE A 459 2.75 5.56 15.86
CA ILE A 459 3.72 4.51 15.53
C ILE A 459 3.47 3.24 16.36
N ALA A 460 3.27 3.38 17.67
CA ALA A 460 2.96 2.24 18.55
C ALA A 460 1.67 1.53 18.12
N ALA A 461 0.63 2.29 17.74
CA ALA A 461 -0.62 1.74 17.25
C ALA A 461 -0.41 0.94 15.94
N ILE A 462 0.45 1.41 15.02
CA ILE A 462 0.80 0.68 13.79
C ILE A 462 1.50 -0.62 14.11
N ILE A 463 2.53 -0.59 14.97
CA ILE A 463 3.32 -1.77 15.34
C ILE A 463 2.43 -2.81 16.03
N CYS A 464 1.67 -2.40 17.04
CA CYS A 464 0.77 -3.29 17.77
C CYS A 464 -0.31 -3.88 16.84
N SER A 465 -0.90 -3.05 15.96
CA SER A 465 -1.89 -3.52 14.99
C SER A 465 -1.27 -4.50 13.99
N GLY A 466 -0.08 -4.25 13.48
CA GLY A 466 0.65 -5.17 12.60
C GLY A 466 0.85 -6.54 13.25
N ILE A 467 1.36 -6.56 14.50
CA ILE A 467 1.58 -7.80 15.25
C ILE A 467 0.26 -8.54 15.52
N ILE A 468 -0.78 -7.83 15.98
CA ILE A 468 -2.07 -8.43 16.32
C ILE A 468 -2.78 -8.98 15.08
N LEU A 469 -2.84 -8.18 14.01
CA LEU A 469 -3.52 -8.56 12.77
C LEU A 469 -2.82 -9.76 12.12
N LYS A 470 -1.48 -9.77 12.04
CA LYS A 470 -0.71 -10.91 11.52
C LYS A 470 -1.06 -12.23 12.22
N LYS A 471 -1.38 -12.18 13.50
CA LYS A 471 -1.75 -13.36 14.30
C LYS A 471 -3.22 -13.77 14.17
N THR A 472 -4.00 -13.11 13.31
CA THR A 472 -5.37 -13.53 13.00
C THR A 472 -5.38 -14.41 11.75
N LYS A 473 -6.32 -15.35 11.68
CA LYS A 473 -6.48 -16.22 10.48
C LYS A 473 -6.66 -15.43 9.17
N MET A 474 -7.20 -14.22 9.23
CA MET A 474 -7.47 -13.37 8.06
C MET A 474 -6.19 -12.76 7.46
N PHE A 475 -5.16 -12.56 8.29
CA PHE A 475 -3.91 -11.88 7.89
C PHE A 475 -2.67 -12.71 8.22
N ALA A 476 -2.84 -13.96 8.63
CA ALA A 476 -1.74 -14.86 8.92
C ALA A 476 -0.93 -15.19 7.65
N GLY A 477 0.35 -15.48 7.78
CA GLY A 477 1.30 -15.77 6.69
C GLY A 477 2.52 -14.85 6.76
N ASP A 478 3.59 -15.23 6.10
CA ASP A 478 4.80 -14.44 6.05
C ASP A 478 4.64 -13.25 5.09
N PRO A 479 5.21 -12.08 5.42
CA PRO A 479 5.21 -10.95 4.50
C PRO A 479 5.97 -11.35 3.23
N ALA A 480 5.43 -10.95 2.08
CA ALA A 480 6.06 -11.22 0.80
C ALA A 480 7.53 -10.76 0.82
N PRO A 481 8.48 -11.58 0.33
CA PRO A 481 9.87 -11.19 0.28
C PRO A 481 10.01 -9.90 -0.55
N PHE A 482 10.78 -8.96 -0.01
CA PHE A 482 11.06 -7.70 -0.71
C PHE A 482 12.09 -7.96 -1.81
N VAL A 483 11.61 -8.46 -2.94
CA VAL A 483 12.41 -8.63 -4.14
C VAL A 483 12.14 -7.45 -5.07
N MET A 484 12.83 -6.33 -4.86
CA MET A 484 12.71 -5.16 -5.72
C MET A 484 14.09 -4.73 -6.21
N GLU A 485 14.26 -4.63 -7.52
CA GLU A 485 15.42 -3.98 -8.09
C GLU A 485 15.41 -2.52 -7.68
N LEU A 486 16.56 -2.03 -7.24
CA LEU A 486 16.75 -0.61 -7.05
C LEU A 486 16.95 0.01 -8.45
N PRO A 487 15.96 0.73 -9.01
CA PRO A 487 16.10 1.31 -10.34
C PRO A 487 17.26 2.29 -10.34
N ALA A 488 18.00 2.41 -11.44
CA ALA A 488 19.07 3.40 -11.54
C ALA A 488 18.51 4.82 -11.29
N TYR A 489 19.28 5.68 -10.61
CA TYR A 489 18.87 7.07 -10.45
C TYR A 489 18.81 7.77 -11.80
N HIS A 490 17.73 8.46 -12.04
CA HIS A 490 17.58 9.32 -13.21
C HIS A 490 16.88 10.62 -12.86
N TRP A 491 17.21 11.68 -13.56
CA TRP A 491 16.49 12.94 -13.41
C TRP A 491 15.11 12.80 -14.05
N PRO A 492 14.03 13.00 -13.28
CA PRO A 492 12.69 12.96 -13.85
C PRO A 492 12.48 14.16 -14.78
N THR A 493 11.74 13.95 -15.85
CA THR A 493 11.33 15.06 -16.72
C THR A 493 10.29 15.92 -15.99
N VAL A 494 10.42 17.23 -16.10
CA VAL A 494 9.47 18.18 -15.47
C VAL A 494 8.03 17.89 -15.89
N SER A 495 7.81 17.53 -17.15
CA SER A 495 6.48 17.16 -17.66
C SER A 495 5.87 15.98 -16.92
N ASN A 496 6.66 14.93 -16.61
CA ASN A 496 6.17 13.75 -15.89
C ASN A 496 5.80 14.09 -14.43
N VAL A 497 6.64 14.90 -13.77
CA VAL A 497 6.38 15.36 -12.39
C VAL A 497 5.11 16.20 -12.33
N LEU A 498 4.97 17.20 -13.20
CA LEU A 498 3.78 18.06 -13.24
C LEU A 498 2.51 17.29 -13.62
N ARG A 499 2.61 16.36 -14.55
CA ARG A 499 1.48 15.50 -14.92
C ARG A 499 1.04 14.63 -13.74
N SER A 500 1.97 13.98 -13.07
CA SER A 500 1.69 13.15 -11.88
C SER A 500 1.09 13.99 -10.75
N MET A 501 1.62 15.18 -10.50
CA MET A 501 1.04 16.15 -9.56
C MET A 501 -0.40 16.49 -9.91
N TRP A 502 -0.66 16.86 -11.17
CA TRP A 502 -1.99 17.27 -11.62
C TRP A 502 -3.01 16.12 -11.56
N GLU A 503 -2.64 14.91 -12.00
CA GLU A 503 -3.51 13.73 -11.93
C GLU A 503 -3.92 13.40 -10.48
N ARG A 504 -2.97 13.50 -9.53
CA ARG A 504 -3.24 13.29 -8.10
C ARG A 504 -4.08 14.43 -7.52
N GLY A 505 -3.72 15.69 -7.81
CA GLY A 505 -4.44 16.88 -7.37
C GLY A 505 -5.87 16.93 -7.90
N TRP A 506 -6.07 16.69 -9.19
CA TRP A 506 -7.42 16.65 -9.79
C TRP A 506 -8.27 15.52 -9.24
N SER A 507 -7.67 14.35 -9.02
CA SER A 507 -8.37 13.23 -8.37
C SER A 507 -8.80 13.58 -6.94
N PHE A 508 -8.00 14.36 -6.20
CA PHE A 508 -8.34 14.86 -4.88
C PHE A 508 -9.51 15.86 -4.98
N ILE A 509 -9.39 16.92 -5.77
CA ILE A 509 -10.42 17.95 -5.94
C ILE A 509 -11.77 17.33 -6.33
N LYS A 510 -11.78 16.46 -7.34
CA LYS A 510 -13.03 15.86 -7.83
C LYS A 510 -13.71 14.97 -6.81
N LYS A 511 -12.95 14.20 -6.02
CA LYS A 511 -13.52 13.19 -5.12
C LYS A 511 -13.72 13.71 -3.70
N ALA A 512 -12.73 14.39 -3.16
CA ALA A 512 -12.84 14.99 -1.84
C ALA A 512 -13.81 16.17 -1.86
N GLY A 513 -13.73 17.04 -2.87
CA GLY A 513 -14.58 18.22 -2.99
C GLY A 513 -16.05 17.90 -2.99
N THR A 514 -16.52 16.88 -3.72
CA THR A 514 -17.95 16.51 -3.73
C THR A 514 -18.43 15.98 -2.39
N ILE A 515 -17.64 15.13 -1.73
CA ILE A 515 -18.03 14.54 -0.43
C ILE A 515 -18.02 15.62 0.66
N ILE A 516 -16.98 16.45 0.69
CA ILE A 516 -16.83 17.50 1.69
C ILE A 516 -17.92 18.54 1.49
N LEU A 517 -18.19 18.99 0.26
CA LEU A 517 -19.25 19.93 -0.04
C LEU A 517 -20.62 19.42 0.44
N LEU A 518 -20.97 18.17 0.14
CA LEU A 518 -22.24 17.60 0.62
C LEU A 518 -22.27 17.56 2.16
N SER A 519 -21.15 17.20 2.78
CA SER A 519 -21.05 17.12 4.24
C SER A 519 -21.14 18.49 4.90
N THR A 520 -20.54 19.54 4.32
CA THR A 520 -20.64 20.91 4.86
C THR A 520 -22.05 21.46 4.75
N ILE A 521 -22.77 21.19 3.66
CA ILE A 521 -24.18 21.57 3.51
C ILE A 521 -25.03 20.89 4.59
N VAL A 522 -24.85 19.57 4.79
CA VAL A 522 -25.57 18.81 5.81
C VAL A 522 -25.23 19.34 7.20
N LEU A 523 -23.96 19.60 7.48
CA LEU A 523 -23.52 20.12 8.76
C LEU A 523 -24.09 21.51 9.03
N TRP A 524 -24.02 22.41 8.05
CA TRP A 524 -24.63 23.73 8.13
C TRP A 524 -26.11 23.63 8.48
N PHE A 525 -26.88 22.75 7.79
CA PHE A 525 -28.28 22.53 8.10
C PHE A 525 -28.50 22.03 9.54
N LEU A 526 -27.71 21.07 10.00
CA LEU A 526 -27.80 20.51 11.35
C LEU A 526 -27.42 21.53 12.44
N MET A 527 -26.58 22.50 12.13
CA MET A 527 -26.16 23.58 13.03
C MET A 527 -27.15 24.74 13.06
N SER A 528 -27.68 25.14 11.88
CA SER A 528 -28.52 26.32 11.73
C SER A 528 -29.98 26.06 12.06
N PHE A 529 -30.45 24.81 12.02
CA PHE A 529 -31.83 24.45 12.29
C PHE A 529 -31.99 23.66 13.58
N GLY A 530 -33.11 23.92 14.27
CA GLY A 530 -33.42 23.21 15.52
C GLY A 530 -34.81 23.55 16.05
N TRP A 531 -35.01 23.32 17.33
CA TRP A 531 -36.26 23.61 18.02
C TRP A 531 -36.06 24.72 19.04
N GLU A 532 -36.68 25.87 18.79
CA GLU A 532 -36.69 27.01 19.70
C GLU A 532 -38.12 27.30 20.11
N SER A 533 -38.38 27.38 21.42
CA SER A 533 -39.73 27.65 21.98
C SER A 533 -40.83 26.71 21.47
N GLY A 534 -40.47 25.46 21.06
CA GLY A 534 -41.46 24.47 20.56
C GLY A 534 -41.79 24.58 19.07
N SER A 535 -41.19 25.51 18.34
CA SER A 535 -41.28 25.63 16.89
C SER A 535 -39.97 25.21 16.21
N PHE A 536 -40.06 24.54 15.07
CA PHE A 536 -38.92 24.20 14.25
C PHE A 536 -38.55 25.37 13.32
N GLY A 537 -37.33 25.83 13.38
CA GLY A 537 -36.85 26.94 12.58
C GLY A 537 -35.32 27.11 12.64
N MET A 538 -34.85 28.23 12.09
CA MET A 538 -33.45 28.65 12.33
C MET A 538 -33.30 29.01 13.79
N VAL A 539 -32.21 28.56 14.39
CA VAL A 539 -31.89 28.80 15.81
C VAL A 539 -30.72 29.77 15.91
N GLU A 540 -30.86 30.72 16.86
CA GLU A 540 -29.78 31.67 17.18
C GLU A 540 -28.73 31.03 18.09
N GLU A 541 -29.17 30.15 19.01
CA GLU A 541 -28.29 29.43 19.90
C GLU A 541 -28.02 28.01 19.42
N LEU A 542 -26.74 27.66 19.26
CA LEU A 542 -26.29 26.35 18.80
C LEU A 542 -26.75 25.20 19.72
N ASN A 543 -26.99 25.51 21.02
CA ASN A 543 -27.53 24.54 21.98
C ASN A 543 -28.92 23.97 21.61
N ASN A 544 -29.69 24.74 20.84
CA ASN A 544 -31.05 24.37 20.40
C ASN A 544 -31.04 23.68 19.03
N SER A 545 -29.85 23.52 18.41
CA SER A 545 -29.69 22.93 17.09
C SER A 545 -29.96 21.41 17.08
N ILE A 546 -30.27 20.89 15.87
CA ILE A 546 -30.37 19.45 15.65
C ILE A 546 -29.06 18.77 16.01
N LEU A 547 -27.92 19.42 15.68
CA LEU A 547 -26.59 18.88 15.96
C LEU A 547 -26.35 18.72 17.47
N ALA A 548 -26.75 19.70 18.29
CA ALA A 548 -26.67 19.62 19.74
C ALA A 548 -27.56 18.48 20.29
N SER A 549 -28.76 18.30 19.75
CA SER A 549 -29.66 17.21 20.11
C SER A 549 -29.05 15.83 19.80
N ILE A 550 -28.43 15.66 18.62
CA ILE A 550 -27.70 14.45 18.24
C ILE A 550 -26.52 14.25 19.16
N GLY A 551 -25.70 15.30 19.40
CA GLY A 551 -24.55 15.25 20.29
C GLY A 551 -24.92 14.80 21.69
N SER A 552 -25.99 15.35 22.26
CA SER A 552 -26.51 14.99 23.57
C SER A 552 -26.99 13.53 23.63
N ALA A 553 -27.67 13.06 22.58
CA ALA A 553 -28.14 11.69 22.49
C ALA A 553 -27.03 10.64 22.47
N ILE A 554 -25.84 10.99 21.95
CA ILE A 554 -24.70 10.07 21.85
C ILE A 554 -23.60 10.33 22.90
N ALA A 555 -23.67 11.45 23.63
CA ALA A 555 -22.65 11.84 24.63
C ALA A 555 -22.39 10.76 25.68
N TRP A 556 -23.41 9.95 26.04
CA TRP A 556 -23.30 8.86 27.01
C TRP A 556 -22.30 7.77 26.56
N ILE A 557 -22.11 7.56 25.24
CA ILE A 557 -21.16 6.60 24.71
C ILE A 557 -19.72 7.02 25.07
N PHE A 558 -19.47 8.32 25.12
CA PHE A 558 -18.15 8.89 25.40
C PHE A 558 -17.95 9.23 26.89
N ALA A 559 -18.98 9.09 27.70
CA ALA A 559 -18.88 9.31 29.15
C ALA A 559 -17.73 8.51 29.82
N PRO A 560 -17.47 7.22 29.47
CA PRO A 560 -16.36 6.46 30.03
C PRO A 560 -14.97 7.02 29.67
N LEU A 561 -14.87 7.88 28.64
CA LEU A 561 -13.65 8.57 28.24
C LEU A 561 -13.39 9.87 29.03
N GLY A 562 -14.29 10.21 29.98
CA GLY A 562 -14.18 11.41 30.81
C GLY A 562 -14.73 12.70 30.18
N TRP A 563 -15.50 12.59 29.10
CA TRP A 563 -16.13 13.75 28.44
C TRP A 563 -17.47 14.08 29.11
N THR A 564 -17.44 14.32 30.40
CA THR A 564 -18.66 14.54 31.20
C THR A 564 -18.60 15.74 32.12
N LYS A 565 -17.43 16.39 32.25
CA LYS A 565 -17.22 17.52 33.13
C LYS A 565 -18.13 18.67 32.72
N ALA A 566 -18.74 19.32 33.72
CA ALA A 566 -19.63 20.49 33.54
C ALA A 566 -20.91 20.23 32.72
N GLY A 567 -21.27 18.98 32.37
CA GLY A 567 -22.41 18.69 31.48
C GLY A 567 -22.16 18.98 30.01
N GLU A 568 -20.94 19.36 29.63
CA GLU A 568 -20.59 19.75 28.26
C GLU A 568 -20.08 18.60 27.38
N GLY A 569 -20.22 17.35 27.80
CA GLY A 569 -19.74 16.18 27.03
C GLY A 569 -20.29 16.04 25.63
N TRP A 570 -21.46 16.63 25.37
CA TRP A 570 -22.04 16.66 24.03
C TRP A 570 -21.22 17.51 23.06
N LYS A 571 -20.57 18.59 23.51
CA LYS A 571 -19.70 19.42 22.66
C LYS A 571 -18.51 18.64 22.15
N MET A 572 -17.89 17.81 23.03
CA MET A 572 -16.80 16.92 22.66
C MET A 572 -17.25 15.84 21.66
N ALA A 573 -18.43 15.27 21.89
CA ALA A 573 -19.01 14.28 20.97
C ALA A 573 -19.28 14.89 19.58
N VAL A 574 -19.86 16.08 19.54
CA VAL A 574 -20.07 16.84 18.29
C VAL A 574 -18.75 17.13 17.60
N ALA A 575 -17.76 17.68 18.31
CA ALA A 575 -16.44 17.98 17.75
C ALA A 575 -15.75 16.71 17.21
N ALA A 576 -15.88 15.56 17.86
CA ALA A 576 -15.34 14.31 17.37
C ALA A 576 -16.03 13.83 16.07
N ILE A 577 -17.35 14.05 15.93
CA ILE A 577 -18.11 13.70 14.72
C ILE A 577 -17.77 14.64 13.57
N THR A 578 -17.75 15.95 13.82
CA THR A 578 -17.37 16.93 12.78
C THR A 578 -15.94 16.69 12.30
N GLY A 579 -15.05 16.24 13.17
CA GLY A 579 -13.71 15.77 12.82
C GLY A 579 -13.65 14.54 11.91
N LEU A 580 -14.76 13.82 11.67
CA LEU A 580 -14.83 12.80 10.63
C LEU A 580 -15.01 13.40 9.23
N ILE A 581 -15.60 14.58 9.14
CA ILE A 581 -15.73 15.31 7.88
C ILE A 581 -14.35 15.78 7.45
N ALA A 582 -13.72 16.61 8.30
CA ALA A 582 -12.37 17.10 8.14
C ALA A 582 -11.77 17.31 9.54
N LYS A 583 -10.54 16.87 9.77
CA LYS A 583 -9.95 16.87 11.14
C LYS A 583 -9.70 18.28 11.67
N GLU A 584 -9.37 19.21 10.82
CA GLU A 584 -9.22 20.64 11.15
C GLU A 584 -10.52 21.26 11.67
N ASN A 585 -11.66 20.79 11.23
CA ASN A 585 -12.95 21.29 11.69
C ASN A 585 -13.24 21.05 13.17
N VAL A 586 -12.46 20.21 13.86
CA VAL A 586 -12.60 20.02 15.32
C VAL A 586 -12.39 21.33 16.06
N VAL A 587 -11.33 22.09 15.71
CA VAL A 587 -11.01 23.38 16.36
C VAL A 587 -12.08 24.43 16.05
N ALA A 588 -12.44 24.56 14.77
CA ALA A 588 -13.50 25.47 14.35
C ALA A 588 -14.86 25.14 15.01
N THR A 589 -15.19 23.85 15.13
CA THR A 589 -16.40 23.41 15.82
C THR A 589 -16.40 23.83 17.29
N PHE A 590 -15.29 23.65 18.00
CA PHE A 590 -15.20 24.15 19.38
C PHE A 590 -15.32 25.67 19.46
N GLY A 591 -14.71 26.41 18.51
CA GLY A 591 -14.88 27.85 18.41
C GLY A 591 -16.34 28.23 18.36
N MET A 592 -17.10 27.69 17.41
CA MET A 592 -18.52 27.92 17.25
C MET A 592 -19.32 27.48 18.49
N LEU A 593 -19.04 26.32 19.09
CA LEU A 593 -19.74 25.79 20.27
C LEU A 593 -19.49 26.65 21.53
N TYR A 594 -18.42 27.44 21.55
CA TYR A 594 -18.13 28.39 22.63
C TYR A 594 -18.46 29.85 22.28
N GLY A 595 -19.10 30.08 21.12
CA GLY A 595 -19.62 31.41 20.72
C GLY A 595 -18.58 32.32 20.07
N PHE A 596 -17.49 31.77 19.53
CA PHE A 596 -16.49 32.50 18.75
C PHE A 596 -16.81 32.34 17.25
N GLY A 597 -16.88 33.44 16.52
CA GLY A 597 -17.17 33.40 15.07
C GLY A 597 -15.98 32.81 14.28
N GLU A 598 -14.78 33.24 14.61
CA GLU A 598 -13.53 32.71 14.06
C GLU A 598 -12.55 32.44 15.20
N VAL A 599 -11.74 31.37 15.05
CA VAL A 599 -10.68 31.01 15.98
C VAL A 599 -9.41 30.69 15.21
N ALA A 600 -8.25 31.00 15.81
CA ALA A 600 -6.97 30.66 15.24
C ALA A 600 -6.82 29.14 15.06
N GLU A 601 -5.90 28.69 14.19
CA GLU A 601 -5.70 27.28 13.92
C GLU A 601 -5.36 26.45 15.17
N ASP A 602 -4.69 27.06 16.16
CA ASP A 602 -4.36 26.46 17.46
C ASP A 602 -5.48 26.62 18.51
N GLY A 603 -6.55 27.35 18.19
CA GLY A 603 -7.70 27.58 19.06
C GLY A 603 -7.38 28.38 20.31
N ALA A 604 -6.43 29.32 20.26
CA ALA A 604 -5.96 30.08 21.41
C ALA A 604 -7.10 30.76 22.19
N GLU A 605 -8.12 31.25 21.49
CA GLU A 605 -9.27 31.93 22.05
C GLU A 605 -10.14 31.04 22.95
N ILE A 606 -10.16 29.73 22.69
CA ILE A 606 -11.01 28.78 23.39
C ILE A 606 -10.28 27.96 24.46
N TRP A 607 -8.97 28.16 24.67
CA TRP A 607 -8.20 27.37 25.65
C TRP A 607 -8.77 27.43 27.06
N GLY A 608 -9.21 28.61 27.50
CA GLY A 608 -9.85 28.78 28.81
C GLY A 608 -11.13 27.98 28.97
N ASN A 609 -11.98 27.99 27.96
CA ASN A 609 -13.23 27.26 27.94
C ASN A 609 -13.02 25.73 27.95
N LEU A 610 -12.06 25.26 27.15
CA LEU A 610 -11.67 23.85 27.11
C LEU A 610 -11.08 23.37 28.46
N ALA A 611 -10.22 24.17 29.09
CA ALA A 611 -9.64 23.85 30.39
C ALA A 611 -10.71 23.77 31.50
N ALA A 612 -11.80 24.55 31.39
CA ALA A 612 -12.95 24.44 32.27
C ALA A 612 -13.79 23.19 32.01
N ALA A 613 -13.96 22.82 30.74
CA ALA A 613 -14.86 21.76 30.28
C ALA A 613 -14.30 20.35 30.43
N MET A 614 -12.98 20.15 30.44
CA MET A 614 -12.38 18.81 30.58
C MET A 614 -11.14 18.82 31.49
N THR A 615 -10.73 17.61 31.90
CA THR A 615 -9.47 17.43 32.66
C THR A 615 -8.30 17.22 31.67
N PRO A 616 -7.03 17.51 32.04
CA PRO A 616 -5.89 17.27 31.16
C PRO A 616 -5.79 15.83 30.67
N ILE A 617 -6.18 14.84 31.48
CA ILE A 617 -6.17 13.42 31.11
C ILE A 617 -7.27 13.13 30.08
N ALA A 618 -8.48 13.67 30.27
CA ALA A 618 -9.56 13.53 29.31
C ALA A 618 -9.22 14.22 27.97
N ALA A 619 -8.57 15.39 28.03
CA ALA A 619 -8.08 16.11 26.85
C ALA A 619 -7.03 15.34 26.08
N TYR A 620 -6.09 14.71 26.76
CA TYR A 620 -5.12 13.83 26.10
C TYR A 620 -5.81 12.57 25.51
N GLY A 621 -6.78 12.01 26.23
CA GLY A 621 -7.63 10.93 25.72
C GLY A 621 -8.42 11.34 24.45
N PHE A 622 -8.94 12.58 24.41
CA PHE A 622 -9.62 13.16 23.25
C PHE A 622 -8.67 13.31 22.06
N LEU A 623 -7.45 13.79 22.32
CA LEU A 623 -6.41 13.86 21.30
C LEU A 623 -6.13 12.50 20.70
N VAL A 624 -5.84 11.49 21.52
CA VAL A 624 -5.49 10.13 21.06
C VAL A 624 -6.68 9.48 20.34
N PHE A 625 -7.91 9.70 20.81
CA PHE A 625 -9.10 9.24 20.10
C PHE A 625 -9.17 9.80 18.69
N ASN A 626 -8.99 11.12 18.51
CA ASN A 626 -9.03 11.77 17.20
C ASN A 626 -7.85 11.39 16.30
N LEU A 627 -6.71 10.99 16.88
CA LEU A 627 -5.57 10.48 16.13
C LEU A 627 -5.84 9.09 15.52
N LEU A 628 -6.43 8.19 16.31
CA LEU A 628 -6.57 6.77 15.95
C LEU A 628 -7.93 6.40 15.36
N CYS A 629 -8.99 7.20 15.58
CA CYS A 629 -10.32 6.91 15.04
C CYS A 629 -10.34 7.02 13.50
N ALA A 630 -11.48 6.69 12.91
CA ALA A 630 -11.70 6.81 11.48
C ALA A 630 -11.19 8.16 10.94
N PRO A 631 -10.49 8.16 9.82
CA PRO A 631 -9.96 9.39 9.21
C PRO A 631 -11.09 10.23 8.61
N CYS A 632 -10.74 11.39 8.03
CA CYS A 632 -11.71 12.25 7.35
C CYS A 632 -12.42 11.51 6.20
N PHE A 633 -13.61 11.99 5.79
CA PHE A 633 -14.42 11.35 4.75
C PHE A 633 -13.67 11.19 3.43
N ALA A 634 -12.80 12.12 3.07
CA ALA A 634 -11.94 12.00 1.89
C ALA A 634 -11.04 10.74 1.97
N ALA A 635 -10.42 10.51 3.11
CA ALA A 635 -9.60 9.33 3.35
C ALA A 635 -10.44 8.05 3.46
N MET A 636 -11.63 8.10 4.07
CA MET A 636 -12.57 6.96 4.06
C MET A 636 -12.99 6.61 2.64
N GLY A 637 -13.22 7.59 1.77
CA GLY A 637 -13.47 7.37 0.35
C GLY A 637 -12.31 6.69 -0.37
N ALA A 638 -11.06 7.04 -0.02
CA ALA A 638 -9.88 6.36 -0.51
C ALA A 638 -9.79 4.91 0.00
N ILE A 639 -10.05 4.66 1.30
CA ILE A 639 -10.12 3.32 1.88
C ILE A 639 -11.14 2.46 1.13
N LYS A 640 -12.36 2.96 0.93
CA LYS A 640 -13.43 2.23 0.21
C LYS A 640 -13.00 1.82 -1.20
N ARG A 641 -12.31 2.71 -1.89
CA ARG A 641 -11.84 2.46 -3.25
C ARG A 641 -10.68 1.45 -3.28
N GLU A 642 -9.67 1.63 -2.42
CA GLU A 642 -8.48 0.76 -2.44
C GLU A 642 -8.77 -0.63 -1.86
N MET A 643 -9.73 -0.76 -0.94
CA MET A 643 -10.23 -2.05 -0.46
C MET A 643 -11.05 -2.80 -1.50
N ASN A 644 -11.68 -2.08 -2.44
CA ASN A 644 -12.57 -2.61 -3.49
C ASN A 644 -13.61 -3.63 -2.98
N ASN A 645 -13.97 -3.55 -1.70
CA ASN A 645 -14.90 -4.44 -1.04
C ASN A 645 -15.56 -3.73 0.14
N THR A 646 -16.89 -3.65 0.13
CA THR A 646 -17.68 -2.94 1.16
C THR A 646 -17.52 -3.57 2.54
N ARG A 647 -17.41 -4.89 2.64
CA ARG A 647 -17.20 -5.60 3.92
C ARG A 647 -15.86 -5.21 4.55
N TRP A 648 -14.78 -5.19 3.74
CA TRP A 648 -13.46 -4.80 4.22
C TRP A 648 -13.38 -3.33 4.60
N PHE A 649 -14.12 -2.46 3.90
CA PHE A 649 -14.25 -1.05 4.28
C PHE A 649 -14.83 -0.90 5.69
N PHE A 650 -15.96 -1.54 6.00
CA PHE A 650 -16.55 -1.46 7.33
C PHE A 650 -15.67 -2.11 8.42
N ILE A 651 -14.98 -3.20 8.10
CA ILE A 651 -14.01 -3.82 9.01
C ILE A 651 -12.87 -2.83 9.34
N ALA A 652 -12.33 -2.15 8.34
CA ALA A 652 -11.26 -1.18 8.52
C ALA A 652 -11.68 -0.01 9.41
N ILE A 653 -12.82 0.62 9.09
CA ILE A 653 -13.35 1.75 9.86
C ILE A 653 -13.73 1.31 11.28
N GLY A 654 -14.41 0.17 11.44
CA GLY A 654 -14.78 -0.37 12.74
C GLY A 654 -13.56 -0.68 13.60
N TYR A 655 -12.50 -1.25 13.01
CA TYR A 655 -11.25 -1.52 13.71
C TYR A 655 -10.58 -0.23 14.21
N GLN A 656 -10.50 0.81 13.37
CA GLN A 656 -9.91 2.09 13.73
C GLN A 656 -10.69 2.77 14.87
N CYS A 657 -12.02 2.83 14.79
CA CYS A 657 -12.86 3.41 15.83
C CYS A 657 -12.78 2.61 17.15
N LEU A 658 -12.78 1.28 17.07
CA LEU A 658 -12.67 0.42 18.26
C LEU A 658 -11.32 0.61 18.96
N LEU A 659 -10.23 0.59 18.20
CA LEU A 659 -8.89 0.81 18.73
C LEU A 659 -8.76 2.18 19.40
N ALA A 660 -9.25 3.23 18.73
CA ALA A 660 -9.23 4.59 19.26
C ALA A 660 -9.99 4.68 20.60
N TYR A 661 -11.18 4.10 20.64
CA TYR A 661 -12.02 4.09 21.85
C TYR A 661 -11.35 3.35 23.01
N VAL A 662 -10.83 2.15 22.74
CA VAL A 662 -10.15 1.33 23.77
C VAL A 662 -8.92 2.03 24.32
N VAL A 663 -8.07 2.60 23.44
CA VAL A 663 -6.85 3.31 23.88
C VAL A 663 -7.19 4.55 24.67
N ALA A 664 -8.14 5.37 24.21
CA ALA A 664 -8.57 6.58 24.92
C ALA A 664 -9.20 6.25 26.29
N LEU A 665 -10.01 5.20 26.37
CA LEU A 665 -10.59 4.71 27.62
C LEU A 665 -9.48 4.29 28.61
N CYS A 666 -8.50 3.51 28.16
CA CYS A 666 -7.38 3.10 29.01
C CYS A 666 -6.58 4.31 29.51
N ILE A 667 -6.30 5.29 28.64
CA ILE A 667 -5.59 6.52 29.01
C ILE A 667 -6.37 7.27 30.09
N PHE A 668 -7.66 7.51 29.90
CA PHE A 668 -8.47 8.24 30.87
C PHE A 668 -8.62 7.50 32.20
N GLN A 669 -9.02 6.22 32.17
CA GLN A 669 -9.29 5.45 33.39
C GLN A 669 -8.03 5.20 34.22
N LEU A 670 -6.91 4.84 33.60
CA LEU A 670 -5.64 4.67 34.31
C LEU A 670 -5.04 6.01 34.74
N GLY A 671 -5.08 7.03 33.87
CA GLY A 671 -4.61 8.35 34.22
C GLY A 671 -5.34 8.90 35.44
N THR A 672 -6.67 8.75 35.50
CA THR A 672 -7.49 9.15 36.67
C THR A 672 -7.13 8.33 37.89
N LEU A 673 -6.95 7.02 37.78
CA LEU A 673 -6.51 6.17 38.88
C LEU A 673 -5.19 6.64 39.47
N PHE A 674 -4.19 6.95 38.65
CA PHE A 674 -2.85 7.38 39.11
C PHE A 674 -2.81 8.79 39.68
N THR A 675 -3.69 9.70 39.23
CA THR A 675 -3.70 11.10 39.66
C THR A 675 -4.62 11.38 40.81
N THR A 676 -5.81 10.75 40.86
CA THR A 676 -6.83 11.01 41.85
C THR A 676 -7.11 9.83 42.79
N GLY A 677 -6.55 8.65 42.47
CA GLY A 677 -6.84 7.41 43.21
C GLY A 677 -8.25 6.88 43.02
N ALA A 678 -9.03 7.47 42.09
CA ALA A 678 -10.41 7.07 41.87
C ALA A 678 -10.47 5.70 41.16
N PHE A 679 -11.08 4.70 41.86
CA PHE A 679 -11.26 3.37 41.31
C PHE A 679 -12.77 3.13 41.03
N GLY A 680 -13.08 2.73 39.81
CA GLY A 680 -14.47 2.52 39.40
C GLY A 680 -14.60 1.37 38.39
N VAL A 681 -15.84 1.12 37.95
CA VAL A 681 -16.15 0.07 36.97
C VAL A 681 -15.31 0.27 35.65
N GLY A 682 -15.16 1.51 35.24
CA GLY A 682 -14.35 1.84 34.04
C GLY A 682 -12.89 1.44 34.21
N THR A 683 -12.32 1.57 35.39
CA THR A 683 -10.93 1.16 35.69
C THR A 683 -10.77 -0.36 35.57
N VAL A 684 -11.76 -1.14 36.09
CA VAL A 684 -11.74 -2.60 35.93
C VAL A 684 -11.80 -3.00 34.45
N VAL A 685 -12.69 -2.37 33.71
CA VAL A 685 -12.80 -2.60 32.24
C VAL A 685 -11.47 -2.27 31.53
N ALA A 686 -10.81 -1.16 31.88
CA ALA A 686 -9.52 -0.79 31.32
C ALA A 686 -8.44 -1.86 31.61
N PHE A 687 -8.39 -2.40 32.84
CA PHE A 687 -7.45 -3.50 33.13
C PHE A 687 -7.75 -4.76 32.33
N ILE A 688 -9.02 -5.15 32.20
CA ILE A 688 -9.42 -6.31 31.37
C ILE A 688 -9.00 -6.11 29.92
N LEU A 689 -9.22 -4.90 29.35
CA LEU A 689 -8.84 -4.58 27.99
C LEU A 689 -7.33 -4.60 27.78
N ILE A 690 -6.54 -4.13 28.75
CA ILE A 690 -5.08 -4.19 28.68
C ILE A 690 -4.59 -5.63 28.73
N VAL A 691 -5.13 -6.46 29.64
CA VAL A 691 -4.79 -7.89 29.70
C VAL A 691 -5.17 -8.59 28.39
N ALA A 692 -6.35 -8.29 27.83
CA ALA A 692 -6.75 -8.82 26.53
C ALA A 692 -5.83 -8.34 25.40
N PHE A 693 -5.40 -7.09 25.40
CA PHE A 693 -4.47 -6.54 24.42
C PHE A 693 -3.08 -7.19 24.51
N ILE A 694 -2.56 -7.37 25.73
CA ILE A 694 -1.31 -8.09 25.99
C ILE A 694 -1.44 -9.55 25.53
N TYR A 695 -2.54 -10.22 25.85
CA TYR A 695 -2.79 -11.58 25.35
C TYR A 695 -2.80 -11.64 23.82
N LEU A 696 -3.44 -10.68 23.13
CA LEU A 696 -3.45 -10.60 21.67
C LEU A 696 -2.06 -10.37 21.08
N LEU A 697 -1.21 -9.59 21.77
CA LEU A 697 0.18 -9.36 21.35
C LEU A 697 1.05 -10.61 21.48
N PHE A 698 0.86 -11.43 22.51
CA PHE A 698 1.72 -12.58 22.81
C PHE A 698 1.12 -13.93 22.42
N ARG A 699 -0.14 -13.99 21.97
CA ARG A 699 -0.73 -15.26 21.53
C ARG A 699 0.08 -15.86 20.35
N PRO A 700 0.12 -17.22 20.26
CA PRO A 700 0.80 -17.88 19.16
C PRO A 700 0.18 -17.56 17.80
N TYR A 701 0.97 -17.70 16.76
CA TYR A 701 0.57 -17.56 15.36
C TYR A 701 -0.50 -18.61 14.99
N LYS A 702 -1.44 -18.23 14.13
CA LYS A 702 -2.44 -19.15 13.55
C LYS A 702 -2.23 -19.24 12.05
N GLU A 703 -2.41 -20.43 11.50
CA GLU A 703 -2.33 -20.66 10.07
C GLU A 703 -3.32 -19.80 9.27
N SER A 704 -2.91 -19.46 8.05
CA SER A 704 -3.66 -18.56 7.15
C SER A 704 -4.87 -19.24 6.52
N GLU A 705 -6.03 -18.58 6.52
CA GLU A 705 -7.20 -18.96 5.73
C GLU A 705 -7.33 -18.12 4.43
N THR A 706 -6.49 -17.11 4.24
CA THR A 706 -6.68 -16.12 3.15
C THR A 706 -6.08 -16.51 1.82
N LEU A 707 -5.17 -17.48 1.80
CA LEU A 707 -4.67 -18.10 0.56
C LEU A 707 -5.62 -19.19 0.02
N ASP A 708 -6.63 -19.58 0.78
CA ASP A 708 -7.79 -20.34 0.31
C ASP A 708 -8.76 -19.49 -0.54
N VAL A 709 -8.21 -18.61 -1.37
CA VAL A 709 -8.97 -18.06 -2.47
C VAL A 709 -9.32 -19.26 -3.36
N ASN A 710 -10.57 -19.69 -3.30
CA ASN A 710 -11.29 -20.58 -4.19
C ASN A 710 -10.53 -20.99 -5.46
N LEU A 711 -9.39 -21.65 -5.32
CA LEU A 711 -8.68 -22.32 -6.40
C LEU A 711 -9.59 -23.38 -7.08
N LYS A 712 -10.57 -23.93 -6.33
CA LYS A 712 -11.64 -24.79 -6.85
C LYS A 712 -12.60 -24.10 -7.84
N LYS A 713 -12.56 -22.77 -7.98
CA LYS A 713 -13.33 -22.01 -8.97
C LYS A 713 -12.46 -21.41 -10.09
N ALA A 714 -11.15 -21.56 -10.02
CA ALA A 714 -10.20 -21.06 -11.01
C ALA A 714 -9.70 -22.15 -11.99
N VAL A 715 -10.15 -23.40 -11.80
CA VAL A 715 -9.94 -24.53 -12.73
C VAL A 715 -11.21 -24.78 -13.53
#